data_8ed4040d1984d0d32956d211ade5eb50
#
_entry.id   8ed4040d1984d0d32956d211ade5eb50
#
_cell.length_a   1.000
_cell.length_b   1.000
_cell.length_c   1.000
_cell.angle_alpha   90.00
_cell.angle_beta   90.00
_cell.angle_gamma   90.00
#
_symmetry.space_group_name_H-M   'P 1'
#
loop_
_entity.id
_entity.type
_entity.pdbx_description
1 polymer ?
#
loop_
_entity_poly.entity_id
_entity_poly.type
_entity_poly.pdbx_seq_one_letter_code
_entity_poly.pdbx_strand_id
1 'polypeptide(L)'
;SYASGELSVVCATDEDGNVSYLFTDKLGRMVLQRWVIGSDNHDTYYVYDNRGNLRFVLPPRIRDEGISQDKLDALAYCYRYDSRDRCVWRKLPGCDAVRYVYDKADRLIFVQDGNLKGQGRWRFTIPDALGRTVLSGLCSEPLPVDGSAVEAEFTGSGSYKGYAVKVGGTVRALSGSRLLTVNYYDNYDFLGKNGFPAYAYDSSMESSGYGTKSDARGMLTGSVTGLAGDGAGQLYSVVYYDRRSRPVQRQGSNSLGGKETEYTAYNFTGQPTRLRHVHTAQGKAVRTEVRTYSYDHAGRLLTVKHKLDALGEVTLVNNVYDDLGRLQSKSLHGSAVNKQTYAYNIRNWLTGVSGSKFTQNLYYNTGNGVVKYNGSISSMTWKAGNESTVRGYKFTYDGLDRMLNAIYGETAGINTNANRFSENVTGYDKNGNIKGLQRYGQTGASAYGLIDNLTFTLKGNRLNRVDDAVAVSTYNGGFGFKDGVKQANEYTYDANGNLTKDLNKGITNISYNCLNLPSVVTFSDGSTITYTYGADGTKLRTVHKIGSATTTTDYCGNVVYENGVQKMLLTEEGYVNLTGTQQYHYYLKDHQGNNRVVVNQSGTVEETNHYYPFGGVFASTTNVQPYKYNGKEYDTKKGLNWYDYGARHYDAVLGRFTTVDPLAEKYYSIGMYAYCSNNSVRYIDPTGMSISPIYDEEGKLIGTDDEGLQGEAIIMNKSNFKQGMSHEEALSHSLGYNGLADEEARSNYLESYTSLKDRPDYDGYLTLEEANKWYREGKGQPLFTSLAKIDLSGIYSLGEKYVREIKSFNLLLHSGSLNDGLVYGNVTLK
;
A
#
# COMPACT_ATOMS: atom_id res chain seq x y z
N SER A 1 12.92 15.49 -31.88
CA SER A 1 11.93 14.90 -32.80
C SER A 1 12.53 13.67 -33.45
N TYR A 2 11.75 12.61 -33.55
CA TYR A 2 12.13 11.40 -34.25
C TYR A 2 11.68 11.49 -35.72
N ALA A 3 12.47 10.96 -36.63
CA ALA A 3 12.08 10.86 -38.02
C ALA A 3 11.10 9.68 -38.24
N SER A 4 10.44 9.67 -39.43
CA SER A 4 9.55 8.55 -39.78
C SER A 4 10.33 7.25 -39.78
N GLY A 5 9.78 6.18 -39.14
CA GLY A 5 10.41 4.87 -39.03
C GLY A 5 11.45 4.74 -37.93
N GLU A 6 11.61 5.75 -37.05
CA GLU A 6 12.50 5.68 -35.90
C GLU A 6 11.83 5.19 -34.61
N LEU A 7 10.50 5.13 -34.58
CA LEU A 7 9.73 4.64 -33.44
C LEU A 7 8.94 3.40 -33.79
N SER A 8 8.92 2.43 -32.88
CA SER A 8 7.93 1.37 -32.84
C SER A 8 6.70 1.87 -32.10
N VAL A 9 5.52 1.45 -32.56
CA VAL A 9 4.25 1.88 -31.97
C VAL A 9 3.42 0.63 -31.68
N VAL A 10 3.03 0.48 -30.41
CA VAL A 10 2.04 -0.50 -29.99
C VAL A 10 0.74 0.22 -29.72
N CYS A 11 -0.34 -0.23 -30.33
CA CYS A 11 -1.70 0.23 -30.07
C CYS A 11 -2.42 -0.86 -29.28
N ALA A 12 -2.97 -0.50 -28.15
CA ALA A 12 -3.83 -1.38 -27.36
C ALA A 12 -5.24 -0.78 -27.28
N THR A 13 -6.23 -1.65 -27.39
CA THR A 13 -7.64 -1.29 -27.19
C THR A 13 -8.18 -2.22 -26.13
N ASP A 14 -8.75 -1.68 -25.05
CA ASP A 14 -9.39 -2.47 -24.01
C ASP A 14 -10.77 -2.99 -24.43
N GLU A 15 -11.42 -3.78 -23.58
CA GLU A 15 -12.71 -4.40 -23.87
C GLU A 15 -13.87 -3.39 -23.99
N ASP A 16 -13.68 -2.17 -23.52
CA ASP A 16 -14.65 -1.06 -23.65
C ASP A 16 -14.33 -0.11 -24.82
N GLY A 17 -13.30 -0.43 -25.61
CA GLY A 17 -12.89 0.37 -26.77
C GLY A 17 -12.00 1.55 -26.46
N ASN A 18 -11.46 1.67 -25.24
CA ASN A 18 -10.50 2.73 -24.91
C ASN A 18 -9.15 2.41 -25.55
N VAL A 19 -8.54 3.41 -26.19
CA VAL A 19 -7.33 3.23 -26.99
C VAL A 19 -6.13 3.88 -26.33
N SER A 20 -5.03 3.15 -26.32
CA SER A 20 -3.73 3.65 -25.89
C SER A 20 -2.63 3.33 -26.89
N TYR A 21 -1.58 4.14 -26.89
CA TYR A 21 -0.41 3.94 -27.73
C TYR A 21 0.86 4.04 -26.91
N LEU A 22 1.77 3.12 -27.16
CA LEU A 22 3.10 3.13 -26.61
C LEU A 22 4.12 3.29 -27.74
N PHE A 23 4.95 4.33 -27.64
CA PHE A 23 5.99 4.62 -28.61
C PHE A 23 7.35 4.33 -28.00
N THR A 24 8.13 3.49 -28.65
CA THR A 24 9.48 3.12 -28.23
C THR A 24 10.49 3.45 -29.34
N ASP A 25 11.67 3.88 -28.93
CA ASP A 25 12.77 4.13 -29.85
C ASP A 25 13.50 2.82 -30.26
N LYS A 26 14.50 2.94 -31.14
CA LYS A 26 15.29 1.79 -31.60
C LYS A 26 16.08 1.06 -30.52
N LEU A 27 16.26 1.68 -29.36
CA LEU A 27 16.90 1.06 -28.19
C LEU A 27 15.88 0.41 -27.24
N GLY A 28 14.61 0.38 -27.61
CA GLY A 28 13.53 -0.18 -26.79
C GLY A 28 13.06 0.75 -25.65
N ARG A 29 13.53 2.01 -25.61
CA ARG A 29 13.12 2.94 -24.55
C ARG A 29 11.78 3.58 -24.90
N MET A 30 10.87 3.61 -23.92
CA MET A 30 9.61 4.31 -24.03
C MET A 30 9.85 5.81 -24.13
N VAL A 31 9.39 6.44 -25.19
CA VAL A 31 9.54 7.88 -25.44
C VAL A 31 8.23 8.66 -25.35
N LEU A 32 7.12 7.97 -25.53
CA LEU A 32 5.79 8.54 -25.40
C LEU A 32 4.78 7.44 -25.05
N GLN A 33 3.97 7.70 -24.03
CA GLN A 33 2.75 6.99 -23.75
C GLN A 33 1.57 7.91 -24.04
N ARG A 34 0.61 7.46 -24.83
CA ARG A 34 -0.58 8.23 -25.21
C ARG A 34 -1.84 7.46 -24.81
N TRP A 35 -2.72 8.13 -24.13
CA TRP A 35 -4.10 7.69 -23.95
C TRP A 35 -5.04 8.60 -24.72
N VAL A 36 -6.09 8.02 -25.29
CA VAL A 36 -7.05 8.77 -26.13
C VAL A 36 -8.40 8.83 -25.42
N ILE A 37 -8.90 10.03 -25.16
CA ILE A 37 -10.22 10.26 -24.59
C ILE A 37 -11.04 11.12 -25.58
N GLY A 38 -11.97 10.47 -26.27
CA GLY A 38 -12.68 11.13 -27.37
C GLY A 38 -11.70 11.61 -28.44
N SER A 39 -11.60 12.92 -28.66
CA SER A 39 -10.63 13.55 -29.57
C SER A 39 -9.33 14.00 -28.89
N ASP A 40 -9.24 13.91 -27.56
CA ASP A 40 -8.11 14.43 -26.81
C ASP A 40 -7.04 13.37 -26.55
N ASN A 41 -5.78 13.76 -26.74
CA ASN A 41 -4.62 12.96 -26.42
C ASN A 41 -4.05 13.35 -25.05
N HIS A 42 -3.85 12.34 -24.20
CA HIS A 42 -3.16 12.45 -22.91
C HIS A 42 -1.77 11.87 -23.07
N ASP A 43 -0.82 12.71 -23.39
CA ASP A 43 0.54 12.33 -23.76
C ASP A 43 1.51 12.49 -22.59
N THR A 44 2.17 11.42 -22.20
CA THR A 44 3.32 11.44 -21.27
C THR A 44 4.60 11.21 -22.06
N TYR A 45 5.52 12.19 -22.04
CA TYR A 45 6.79 12.08 -22.75
C TYR A 45 7.92 11.71 -21.81
N TYR A 46 8.83 10.86 -22.30
CA TYR A 46 10.03 10.43 -21.60
C TYR A 46 11.26 10.92 -22.36
N VAL A 47 12.11 11.69 -21.70
CA VAL A 47 13.28 12.33 -22.31
C VAL A 47 14.55 11.79 -21.69
N TYR A 48 15.41 11.25 -22.52
CA TYR A 48 16.66 10.60 -22.12
C TYR A 48 17.87 11.44 -22.55
N ASP A 49 18.96 11.27 -21.80
CA ASP A 49 20.28 11.79 -22.22
C ASP A 49 20.99 10.84 -23.20
N ASN A 50 22.21 11.25 -23.63
CA ASN A 50 23.00 10.48 -24.58
C ASN A 50 23.47 9.12 -24.06
N ARG A 51 23.40 8.90 -22.73
CA ARG A 51 23.76 7.64 -22.10
C ARG A 51 22.57 6.73 -21.90
N GLY A 52 21.35 7.22 -22.16
CA GLY A 52 20.12 6.51 -21.96
C GLY A 52 19.46 6.74 -20.61
N ASN A 53 19.96 7.64 -19.79
CA ASN A 53 19.35 7.97 -18.51
C ASN A 53 18.14 8.86 -18.68
N LEU A 54 17.07 8.56 -17.96
CA LEU A 54 15.82 9.33 -17.97
C LEU A 54 16.05 10.70 -17.31
N ARG A 55 15.96 11.79 -18.08
CA ARG A 55 16.20 13.16 -17.59
C ARG A 55 14.94 13.90 -17.22
N PHE A 56 13.88 13.68 -17.97
CA PHE A 56 12.58 14.30 -17.72
C PHE A 56 11.46 13.31 -18.03
N VAL A 57 10.41 13.35 -17.21
CA VAL A 57 9.10 12.88 -17.60
C VAL A 57 8.15 14.07 -17.61
N LEU A 58 7.45 14.24 -18.73
CA LEU A 58 6.55 15.35 -18.98
C LEU A 58 5.11 14.82 -19.01
N PRO A 59 4.34 14.94 -17.92
CA PRO A 59 2.97 14.49 -17.84
C PRO A 59 2.02 15.21 -18.81
N PRO A 60 0.82 14.69 -19.06
CA PRO A 60 -0.05 15.16 -20.13
C PRO A 60 -0.40 16.66 -20.10
N ARG A 61 -0.54 17.23 -18.92
CA ARG A 61 -0.92 18.64 -18.77
C ARG A 61 0.14 19.62 -19.25
N ILE A 62 1.42 19.25 -19.19
CA ILE A 62 2.51 20.17 -19.55
C ILE A 62 2.48 20.58 -21.03
N ARG A 63 1.96 19.70 -21.89
CA ARG A 63 1.82 19.97 -23.31
C ARG A 63 0.85 21.13 -23.56
N ASP A 64 -0.25 21.17 -22.87
CA ASP A 64 -1.29 22.19 -23.06
C ASP A 64 -0.86 23.56 -22.50
N GLU A 65 -0.07 23.54 -21.44
CA GLU A 65 0.41 24.76 -20.77
C GLU A 65 1.70 25.34 -21.38
N GLY A 66 2.33 24.59 -22.28
CA GLY A 66 3.61 24.95 -22.90
C GLY A 66 4.81 24.67 -21.99
N ILE A 67 6.02 24.65 -22.55
CA ILE A 67 7.26 24.37 -21.84
C ILE A 67 7.93 25.69 -21.44
N SER A 68 7.97 25.98 -20.14
CA SER A 68 8.73 27.05 -19.52
C SER A 68 9.34 26.53 -18.22
N GLN A 69 10.29 27.24 -17.63
CA GLN A 69 10.90 26.80 -16.38
C GLN A 69 9.86 26.63 -15.26
N ASP A 70 8.94 27.58 -15.12
CA ASP A 70 7.88 27.52 -14.10
C ASP A 70 6.95 26.30 -14.31
N LYS A 71 6.68 25.94 -15.57
CA LYS A 71 5.85 24.77 -15.89
C LYS A 71 6.59 23.46 -15.68
N LEU A 72 7.87 23.40 -16.00
CA LEU A 72 8.72 22.28 -15.67
C LEU A 72 8.80 22.09 -14.15
N ASP A 73 8.95 23.17 -13.41
CA ASP A 73 9.00 23.14 -11.96
C ASP A 73 7.69 22.66 -11.31
N ALA A 74 6.56 23.02 -11.92
CA ALA A 74 5.24 22.72 -11.39
C ALA A 74 4.70 21.33 -11.82
N LEU A 75 5.13 20.80 -12.97
CA LEU A 75 4.50 19.66 -13.60
C LEU A 75 5.45 18.52 -14.00
N ALA A 76 6.76 18.78 -14.21
CA ALA A 76 7.69 17.78 -14.70
C ALA A 76 8.40 17.02 -13.57
N TYR A 77 8.71 15.76 -13.85
CA TYR A 77 9.70 14.98 -13.09
C TYR A 77 11.06 15.20 -13.74
N CYS A 78 12.08 15.49 -12.91
CA CYS A 78 13.42 15.83 -13.39
C CYS A 78 14.48 15.02 -12.63
N TYR A 79 15.50 14.55 -13.37
CA TYR A 79 16.55 13.71 -12.83
C TYR A 79 17.93 14.20 -13.27
N ARG A 80 18.94 13.99 -12.42
CA ARG A 80 20.36 14.20 -12.75
C ARG A 80 21.19 13.03 -12.24
N TYR A 81 22.16 12.68 -13.04
CA TYR A 81 23.01 11.51 -12.82
C TYR A 81 24.47 11.94 -12.74
N ASP A 82 25.27 11.16 -12.03
CA ASP A 82 26.72 11.30 -11.99
C ASP A 82 27.40 10.56 -13.15
N SER A 83 28.75 10.51 -13.11
CA SER A 83 29.54 9.84 -14.15
C SER A 83 29.39 8.32 -14.19
N ARG A 84 28.79 7.72 -13.15
CA ARG A 84 28.51 6.30 -13.03
C ARG A 84 27.03 5.97 -13.30
N ASP A 85 26.30 6.92 -13.86
CA ASP A 85 24.87 6.82 -14.18
C ASP A 85 23.96 6.60 -12.96
N ARG A 86 24.40 6.97 -11.72
CA ARG A 86 23.59 6.94 -10.52
C ARG A 86 22.82 8.25 -10.39
N CYS A 87 21.52 8.16 -10.07
CA CYS A 87 20.69 9.34 -9.84
C CYS A 87 21.12 10.07 -8.56
N VAL A 88 21.76 11.23 -8.69
CA VAL A 88 22.25 12.06 -7.56
C VAL A 88 21.31 13.19 -7.19
N TRP A 89 20.31 13.44 -8.01
CA TRP A 89 19.34 14.49 -7.80
C TRP A 89 18.04 14.19 -8.55
N ARG A 90 16.91 14.30 -7.87
CA ARG A 90 15.58 14.23 -8.50
C ARG A 90 14.67 15.34 -7.99
N LYS A 91 13.68 15.70 -8.80
CA LYS A 91 12.66 16.68 -8.45
C LYS A 91 11.30 16.19 -8.92
N LEU A 92 10.36 16.10 -8.02
CA LEU A 92 8.95 15.82 -8.30
C LEU A 92 8.22 17.12 -8.67
N PRO A 93 7.10 17.06 -9.41
CA PRO A 93 6.30 18.21 -9.77
C PRO A 93 5.92 19.08 -8.58
N GLY A 94 6.29 20.35 -8.64
CA GLY A 94 5.98 21.33 -7.60
C GLY A 94 6.77 21.16 -6.28
N CYS A 95 7.59 20.14 -6.10
CA CYS A 95 8.39 19.90 -4.89
C CYS A 95 9.81 20.44 -5.04
N ASP A 96 10.50 20.61 -3.91
CA ASP A 96 11.95 20.83 -3.93
C ASP A 96 12.68 19.54 -4.30
N ALA A 97 13.94 19.70 -4.71
CA ALA A 97 14.73 18.58 -5.12
C ALA A 97 15.21 17.71 -3.96
N VAL A 98 15.27 16.41 -4.19
CA VAL A 98 15.92 15.43 -3.32
C VAL A 98 17.34 15.17 -3.83
N ARG A 99 18.32 15.13 -2.91
CA ARG A 99 19.72 14.84 -3.20
C ARG A 99 20.12 13.49 -2.62
N TYR A 100 20.98 12.79 -3.34
CA TYR A 100 21.45 11.46 -3.01
C TYR A 100 22.99 11.43 -2.97
N VAL A 101 23.54 10.73 -1.99
CA VAL A 101 24.99 10.52 -1.83
C VAL A 101 25.23 9.01 -1.72
N TYR A 102 26.06 8.50 -2.62
CA TYR A 102 26.42 7.09 -2.74
C TYR A 102 27.85 6.85 -2.30
N ASP A 103 28.10 5.67 -1.76
CA ASP A 103 29.44 5.21 -1.45
C ASP A 103 30.16 4.56 -2.66
N LYS A 104 31.36 4.04 -2.45
CA LYS A 104 32.17 3.36 -3.50
C LYS A 104 31.49 2.09 -4.04
N ALA A 105 30.68 1.41 -3.22
CA ALA A 105 29.97 0.20 -3.60
C ALA A 105 28.60 0.49 -4.23
N ASP A 106 28.35 1.72 -4.67
CA ASP A 106 27.12 2.22 -5.28
C ASP A 106 25.88 2.15 -4.38
N ARG A 107 26.08 2.01 -3.06
CA ARG A 107 25.01 1.99 -2.08
C ARG A 107 24.60 3.42 -1.72
N LEU A 108 23.28 3.68 -1.67
CA LEU A 108 22.74 4.97 -1.25
C LEU A 108 22.90 5.14 0.27
N ILE A 109 23.73 6.09 0.69
CA ILE A 109 24.05 6.31 2.11
C ILE A 109 23.33 7.52 2.69
N PHE A 110 23.25 8.65 1.96
CA PHE A 110 22.59 9.85 2.46
C PHE A 110 21.57 10.38 1.47
N VAL A 111 20.46 10.86 2.04
CA VAL A 111 19.36 11.49 1.29
C VAL A 111 18.99 12.81 1.95
N GLN A 112 18.76 13.85 1.15
CA GLN A 112 18.28 15.13 1.62
C GLN A 112 17.11 15.59 0.75
N ASP A 113 15.91 15.59 1.28
CA ASP A 113 14.72 16.20 0.67
C ASP A 113 14.60 17.70 1.01
N GLY A 114 13.59 18.37 0.48
CA GLY A 114 13.38 19.81 0.67
C GLY A 114 13.19 20.21 2.12
N ASN A 115 12.44 19.46 2.91
CA ASN A 115 12.20 19.72 4.32
C ASN A 115 13.47 19.50 5.15
N LEU A 116 14.19 18.42 4.93
CA LEU A 116 15.48 18.14 5.58
C LEU A 116 16.52 19.19 5.23
N LYS A 117 16.54 19.66 3.99
CA LYS A 117 17.41 20.77 3.57
C LYS A 117 17.10 22.06 4.36
N GLY A 118 15.83 22.39 4.50
CA GLY A 118 15.39 23.54 5.30
C GLY A 118 15.77 23.44 6.79
N GLN A 119 15.91 22.21 7.31
CA GLN A 119 16.33 21.91 8.66
C GLN A 119 17.86 21.77 8.80
N GLY A 120 18.65 21.83 7.72
CA GLY A 120 20.09 21.55 7.74
C GLY A 120 20.40 20.09 8.11
N ARG A 121 19.56 19.13 7.70
CA ARG A 121 19.70 17.72 8.06
C ARG A 121 19.75 16.82 6.86
N TRP A 122 20.30 15.62 7.06
CA TRP A 122 20.34 14.51 6.12
C TRP A 122 19.79 13.26 6.77
N ARG A 123 19.11 12.43 6.00
CA ARG A 123 18.78 11.07 6.39
C ARG A 123 19.91 10.15 5.92
N PHE A 124 20.37 9.28 6.80
CA PHE A 124 21.36 8.26 6.46
C PHE A 124 20.78 6.85 6.57
N THR A 125 21.32 5.96 5.76
CA THR A 125 21.10 4.51 5.79
C THR A 125 22.43 3.83 5.61
N ILE A 126 22.92 3.14 6.65
CA ILE A 126 24.25 2.54 6.64
C ILE A 126 24.10 1.03 6.74
N PRO A 127 24.63 0.29 5.76
CA PRO A 127 24.60 -1.16 5.76
C PRO A 127 25.78 -1.76 6.54
N ASP A 128 25.72 -3.07 6.80
CA ASP A 128 26.87 -3.89 7.20
C ASP A 128 27.74 -4.27 5.99
N ALA A 129 28.76 -5.08 6.23
CA ALA A 129 29.65 -5.57 5.17
C ALA A 129 28.95 -6.48 4.14
N LEU A 130 27.80 -7.05 4.49
CA LEU A 130 26.96 -7.88 3.60
C LEU A 130 25.92 -7.05 2.83
N GLY A 131 25.87 -5.73 3.03
CA GLY A 131 24.92 -4.85 2.37
C GLY A 131 23.55 -4.72 3.06
N ARG A 132 23.34 -5.40 4.19
CA ARG A 132 22.06 -5.33 4.93
C ARG A 132 21.99 -4.04 5.73
N THR A 133 20.88 -3.33 5.68
CA THR A 133 20.70 -2.09 6.45
C THR A 133 20.74 -2.37 7.95
N VAL A 134 21.71 -1.81 8.66
CA VAL A 134 21.82 -1.96 10.12
C VAL A 134 21.56 -0.65 10.87
N LEU A 135 21.83 0.50 10.28
CA LEU A 135 21.56 1.80 10.89
C LEU A 135 20.80 2.71 9.94
N SER A 136 19.75 3.34 10.42
CA SER A 136 19.17 4.52 9.76
C SER A 136 18.95 5.64 10.76
N GLY A 137 18.93 6.88 10.25
CA GLY A 137 18.76 8.03 11.13
C GLY A 137 18.89 9.36 10.43
N LEU A 138 18.95 10.42 11.22
CA LEU A 138 19.21 11.79 10.77
C LEU A 138 20.57 12.26 11.29
N CYS A 139 21.28 13.07 10.49
CA CYS A 139 22.51 13.73 10.89
C CYS A 139 22.54 15.15 10.34
N SER A 140 23.46 16.00 10.88
CA SER A 140 23.60 17.39 10.44
C SER A 140 24.37 17.48 9.11
N GLU A 141 25.34 16.58 8.89
CA GLU A 141 26.18 16.59 7.72
C GLU A 141 26.42 15.16 7.22
N PRO A 142 26.50 14.94 5.91
CA PRO A 142 26.89 13.65 5.37
C PRO A 142 28.38 13.41 5.66
N LEU A 143 28.75 12.14 5.86
CA LEU A 143 30.16 11.76 5.93
C LEU A 143 30.82 11.99 4.56
N PRO A 144 32.09 12.42 4.52
CA PRO A 144 32.85 12.43 3.29
C PRO A 144 33.07 10.99 2.82
N VAL A 145 32.38 10.63 1.73
CA VAL A 145 32.41 9.25 1.18
C VAL A 145 33.37 9.11 -0.03
N ASP A 146 34.25 10.09 -0.25
CA ASP A 146 35.11 10.22 -1.40
C ASP A 146 35.79 8.91 -1.84
N GLY A 147 35.08 8.15 -2.65
CA GLY A 147 35.56 6.88 -3.18
C GLY A 147 35.79 5.77 -2.16
N SER A 148 35.18 5.87 -0.96
CA SER A 148 35.28 4.86 0.12
C SER A 148 33.92 4.17 0.35
N ALA A 149 33.96 2.89 0.76
CA ALA A 149 32.80 2.19 1.25
C ALA A 149 32.42 2.68 2.66
N VAL A 150 31.13 2.79 2.93
CA VAL A 150 30.57 3.15 4.25
C VAL A 150 29.87 1.93 4.84
N GLU A 151 30.29 1.50 6.02
CA GLU A 151 29.78 0.28 6.66
C GLU A 151 29.61 0.48 8.16
N ALA A 152 28.67 -0.24 8.75
CA ALA A 152 28.56 -0.33 10.19
C ALA A 152 28.92 -1.75 10.64
N GLU A 153 29.82 -1.83 11.61
CA GLU A 153 30.25 -3.08 12.21
C GLU A 153 29.77 -3.17 13.66
N PHE A 154 29.19 -4.31 14.02
CA PHE A 154 28.79 -4.56 15.40
C PHE A 154 30.01 -4.94 16.22
N THR A 155 30.43 -4.05 17.10
CA THR A 155 31.60 -4.27 18.01
C THR A 155 31.17 -4.56 19.44
N GLY A 156 29.87 -4.43 19.73
CA GLY A 156 29.32 -4.52 21.07
C GLY A 156 29.52 -3.27 21.95
N SER A 157 30.48 -2.40 21.61
CA SER A 157 30.81 -1.15 22.33
C SER A 157 30.69 0.10 21.45
N GLY A 158 30.31 -0.04 20.19
CA GLY A 158 30.17 1.09 19.28
C GLY A 158 29.08 2.07 19.70
N SER A 159 29.26 3.36 19.34
CA SER A 159 28.41 4.47 19.77
C SER A 159 26.95 4.41 19.29
N TYR A 160 26.69 3.61 18.27
CA TYR A 160 25.36 3.49 17.66
C TYR A 160 24.72 2.16 18.07
N LYS A 161 24.33 2.05 19.34
CA LYS A 161 23.73 0.82 19.89
C LYS A 161 24.60 -0.43 19.69
N GLY A 162 25.90 -0.28 19.87
CA GLY A 162 26.89 -1.33 19.71
C GLY A 162 27.56 -1.36 18.34
N TYR A 163 27.08 -0.59 17.39
CA TYR A 163 27.72 -0.44 16.08
C TYR A 163 28.73 0.70 16.05
N ALA A 164 29.81 0.53 15.30
CA ALA A 164 30.74 1.55 14.87
C ALA A 164 30.59 1.78 13.37
N VAL A 165 30.49 3.05 12.95
CA VAL A 165 30.44 3.43 11.54
C VAL A 165 31.84 3.59 11.01
N LYS A 166 32.16 2.95 9.89
CA LYS A 166 33.48 3.00 9.22
C LYS A 166 33.33 3.59 7.82
N VAL A 167 34.32 4.42 7.43
CA VAL A 167 34.50 4.90 6.07
C VAL A 167 35.86 4.47 5.62
N GLY A 168 35.98 3.61 4.61
CA GLY A 168 37.22 3.04 4.15
C GLY A 168 38.01 2.33 5.26
N GLY A 169 37.30 1.63 6.17
CA GLY A 169 37.89 0.94 7.32
C GLY A 169 38.13 1.82 8.55
N THR A 170 38.06 3.16 8.44
CA THR A 170 38.32 4.08 9.55
C THR A 170 37.01 4.44 10.25
N VAL A 171 36.97 4.33 11.58
CA VAL A 171 35.81 4.72 12.39
C VAL A 171 35.53 6.22 12.27
N ARG A 172 34.32 6.59 11.97
CA ARG A 172 33.83 7.96 11.84
C ARG A 172 32.53 8.18 12.67
N ALA A 173 32.44 9.37 13.24
CA ALA A 173 31.21 9.78 13.93
C ALA A 173 30.27 10.53 12.99
N LEU A 174 28.96 10.28 13.13
CA LEU A 174 27.92 11.03 12.45
C LEU A 174 27.55 12.27 13.27
N SER A 175 27.81 13.45 12.74
CA SER A 175 27.57 14.72 13.43
C SER A 175 26.08 14.95 13.67
N GLY A 176 25.71 15.32 14.90
CA GLY A 176 24.32 15.61 15.28
C GLY A 176 23.35 14.45 15.00
N SER A 177 23.85 13.21 15.08
CA SER A 177 23.08 12.03 14.71
C SER A 177 21.94 11.73 15.67
N ARG A 178 20.80 11.33 15.10
CA ARG A 178 19.66 10.72 15.78
C ARG A 178 19.27 9.43 15.06
N LEU A 179 19.35 8.31 15.77
CA LEU A 179 18.95 7.03 15.24
C LEU A 179 17.44 6.95 15.06
N LEU A 180 16.99 6.49 13.91
CA LEU A 180 15.63 6.13 13.60
C LEU A 180 15.44 4.62 13.74
N THR A 181 16.33 3.82 13.11
CA THR A 181 16.29 2.37 13.27
C THR A 181 17.68 1.80 13.48
N VAL A 182 17.76 0.71 14.24
CA VAL A 182 18.95 -0.13 14.36
C VAL A 182 18.53 -1.58 14.22
N ASN A 183 19.14 -2.31 13.31
CA ASN A 183 18.85 -3.71 13.05
C ASN A 183 20.02 -4.61 13.44
N TYR A 184 19.72 -5.75 14.06
CA TYR A 184 20.71 -6.76 14.43
C TYR A 184 20.38 -8.06 13.69
N TYR A 185 21.41 -8.70 13.18
CA TYR A 185 21.26 -9.92 12.38
C TYR A 185 22.10 -11.07 12.95
N ASP A 186 21.78 -12.29 12.56
CA ASP A 186 22.60 -13.50 12.72
C ASP A 186 22.63 -14.10 14.13
N ASN A 187 22.62 -13.28 15.19
CA ASN A 187 22.82 -13.70 16.57
C ASN A 187 22.04 -12.80 17.56
N TYR A 188 22.20 -13.05 18.85
CA TYR A 188 21.52 -12.33 19.92
C TYR A 188 22.48 -11.65 20.89
N ASP A 189 23.71 -11.35 20.48
CA ASP A 189 24.77 -10.80 21.31
C ASP A 189 24.50 -9.37 21.80
N PHE A 190 23.52 -8.69 21.20
CA PHE A 190 23.07 -7.35 21.57
C PHE A 190 22.14 -7.33 22.80
N LEU A 191 21.55 -8.47 23.18
CA LEU A 191 20.61 -8.53 24.31
C LEU A 191 21.26 -8.12 25.60
N GLY A 192 20.59 -7.25 26.36
CA GLY A 192 21.09 -6.71 27.63
C GLY A 192 22.26 -5.74 27.50
N LYS A 193 22.63 -5.33 26.28
CA LYS A 193 23.71 -4.39 25.99
C LYS A 193 23.22 -3.10 25.35
N ASN A 194 23.93 -2.01 25.52
CA ASN A 194 23.68 -0.70 24.89
C ASN A 194 22.24 -0.19 25.07
N GLY A 195 21.60 -0.55 26.21
CA GLY A 195 20.24 -0.20 26.54
C GLY A 195 19.18 -1.03 25.81
N PHE A 196 19.57 -2.11 25.09
CA PHE A 196 18.62 -3.08 24.58
C PHE A 196 18.17 -4.00 25.72
N PRO A 197 16.87 -4.26 25.92
CA PRO A 197 16.39 -5.14 26.96
C PRO A 197 16.88 -6.58 26.81
N ALA A 198 17.00 -7.31 27.93
CA ALA A 198 17.37 -8.72 27.93
C ALA A 198 16.14 -9.60 27.64
N TYR A 199 15.55 -9.47 26.46
CA TYR A 199 14.40 -10.28 26.02
C TYR A 199 14.85 -11.70 25.67
N ALA A 200 15.08 -12.52 26.69
CA ALA A 200 15.52 -13.91 26.51
C ALA A 200 14.41 -14.77 25.88
N TYR A 201 14.83 -15.79 25.13
CA TYR A 201 13.93 -16.80 24.60
C TYR A 201 13.21 -17.54 25.74
N ASP A 202 11.90 -17.67 25.63
CA ASP A 202 11.08 -18.43 26.60
C ASP A 202 10.85 -19.85 26.09
N SER A 203 11.68 -20.78 26.56
CA SER A 203 11.61 -22.19 26.20
C SER A 203 10.41 -22.91 26.83
N SER A 204 9.76 -22.32 27.85
CA SER A 204 8.59 -22.97 28.50
C SER A 204 7.42 -23.16 27.53
N MET A 205 7.36 -22.38 26.48
CA MET A 205 6.31 -22.43 25.46
C MET A 205 6.47 -23.61 24.48
N GLU A 206 7.65 -24.22 24.40
CA GLU A 206 7.88 -25.39 23.55
C GLU A 206 7.00 -26.57 23.98
N SER A 207 6.92 -26.83 25.31
CA SER A 207 6.06 -27.86 25.85
C SER A 207 4.57 -27.66 25.57
N SER A 208 4.18 -26.43 25.26
CA SER A 208 2.83 -26.04 24.84
C SER A 208 2.60 -26.15 23.33
N GLY A 209 3.57 -26.70 22.60
CA GLY A 209 3.47 -26.95 21.15
C GLY A 209 3.77 -25.75 20.27
N TYR A 210 4.42 -24.70 20.81
CA TYR A 210 5.00 -23.64 19.99
C TYR A 210 6.41 -24.06 19.54
N GLY A 211 6.89 -23.43 18.45
CA GLY A 211 8.14 -23.86 17.83
C GLY A 211 9.39 -23.68 18.71
N THR A 212 10.40 -24.50 18.47
CA THR A 212 11.69 -24.46 19.18
C THR A 212 12.66 -23.51 18.46
N LYS A 213 13.39 -22.71 19.23
CA LYS A 213 14.43 -21.81 18.72
C LYS A 213 15.57 -22.60 18.06
N SER A 214 16.04 -22.10 16.94
CA SER A 214 17.21 -22.58 16.20
C SER A 214 18.19 -21.43 15.90
N ASP A 215 19.17 -21.72 15.04
CA ASP A 215 20.12 -20.74 14.51
C ASP A 215 19.39 -19.65 13.71
N ALA A 216 19.87 -18.41 13.80
CA ALA A 216 19.27 -17.25 13.16
C ALA A 216 20.19 -16.58 12.11
N ARG A 217 21.16 -17.32 11.57
CA ARG A 217 22.09 -16.77 10.56
C ARG A 217 21.32 -16.27 9.33
N GLY A 218 21.68 -15.09 8.88
CA GLY A 218 21.02 -14.39 7.79
C GLY A 218 19.72 -13.66 8.20
N MET A 219 19.17 -13.93 9.39
CA MET A 219 17.89 -13.41 9.84
C MET A 219 18.03 -12.14 10.66
N LEU A 220 17.01 -11.26 10.59
CA LEU A 220 16.86 -10.11 11.47
C LEU A 220 16.46 -10.58 12.87
N THR A 221 17.38 -10.51 13.83
CA THR A 221 17.17 -11.02 15.20
C THR A 221 16.68 -9.98 16.17
N GLY A 222 16.97 -8.71 15.94
CA GLY A 222 16.50 -7.62 16.79
C GLY A 222 16.46 -6.28 16.09
N SER A 223 15.62 -5.39 16.58
CA SER A 223 15.55 -4.01 16.09
C SER A 223 15.30 -3.00 17.21
N VAL A 224 15.78 -1.78 16.99
CA VAL A 224 15.42 -0.59 17.76
C VAL A 224 14.73 0.36 16.80
N THR A 225 13.51 0.78 17.14
CA THR A 225 12.73 1.76 16.38
C THR A 225 12.59 3.04 17.22
N GLY A 226 13.18 4.14 16.76
CA GLY A 226 13.02 5.46 17.36
C GLY A 226 11.66 6.08 17.04
N LEU A 227 11.37 7.26 17.55
CA LEU A 227 10.22 8.05 17.13
C LEU A 227 10.57 8.83 15.85
N ALA A 228 9.60 8.96 14.93
CA ALA A 228 9.78 9.74 13.70
C ALA A 228 9.84 11.26 13.93
N GLY A 229 9.24 11.76 15.03
CA GLY A 229 9.34 13.15 15.50
C GLY A 229 10.55 13.38 16.39
N ASP A 230 10.67 14.57 17.01
CA ASP A 230 11.83 14.96 17.83
C ASP A 230 11.87 14.32 19.22
N GLY A 231 10.97 13.40 19.54
CA GLY A 231 10.94 12.69 20.82
C GLY A 231 12.10 11.69 20.97
N ALA A 232 12.51 11.43 22.23
CA ALA A 232 13.61 10.53 22.58
C ALA A 232 13.20 9.06 22.80
N GLY A 233 11.95 8.71 22.55
CA GLY A 233 11.45 7.34 22.77
C GLY A 233 12.06 6.33 21.79
N GLN A 234 12.27 5.11 22.29
CA GLN A 234 12.74 3.98 21.48
C GLN A 234 11.90 2.74 21.82
N LEU A 235 11.53 1.99 20.79
CA LEU A 235 10.89 0.68 20.90
C LEU A 235 11.91 -0.38 20.51
N TYR A 236 11.84 -1.52 21.17
CA TYR A 236 12.77 -2.63 20.97
C TYR A 236 11.99 -3.85 20.54
N SER A 237 12.53 -4.63 19.62
CA SER A 237 11.95 -5.90 19.19
C SER A 237 13.03 -6.96 19.04
N VAL A 238 12.73 -8.20 19.45
CA VAL A 238 13.55 -9.38 19.21
C VAL A 238 12.70 -10.47 18.59
N VAL A 239 13.26 -11.20 17.64
CA VAL A 239 12.61 -12.31 16.94
C VAL A 239 13.44 -13.57 17.06
N TYR A 240 12.81 -14.68 17.43
CA TYR A 240 13.41 -15.99 17.50
C TYR A 240 12.83 -16.90 16.43
N TYR A 241 13.69 -17.68 15.79
CA TYR A 241 13.36 -18.47 14.61
C TYR A 241 13.52 -19.95 14.87
N ASP A 242 12.72 -20.77 14.18
CA ASP A 242 12.92 -22.21 14.13
C ASP A 242 13.96 -22.60 13.06
N ARG A 243 14.21 -23.91 12.92
CA ARG A 243 15.15 -24.46 11.93
C ARG A 243 14.76 -24.20 10.45
N ARG A 244 13.55 -23.73 10.20
CA ARG A 244 13.05 -23.35 8.87
C ARG A 244 13.00 -21.83 8.68
N SER A 245 13.70 -21.09 9.54
CA SER A 245 13.72 -19.62 9.54
C SER A 245 12.36 -18.95 9.77
N ARG A 246 11.38 -19.65 10.37
CA ARG A 246 10.07 -19.08 10.69
C ARG A 246 10.09 -18.47 12.09
N PRO A 247 9.52 -17.27 12.28
CA PRO A 247 9.42 -16.63 13.59
C PRO A 247 8.55 -17.46 14.54
N VAL A 248 9.13 -17.98 15.60
CA VAL A 248 8.38 -18.77 16.63
C VAL A 248 8.08 -17.96 17.87
N GLN A 249 8.87 -16.91 18.11
CA GLN A 249 8.64 -15.99 19.22
C GLN A 249 9.09 -14.59 18.85
N ARG A 250 8.25 -13.61 19.12
CA ARG A 250 8.57 -12.18 19.04
C ARG A 250 8.39 -11.56 20.43
N GLN A 251 9.27 -10.65 20.82
CA GLN A 251 9.11 -9.86 22.02
C GLN A 251 9.46 -8.42 21.71
N GLY A 252 8.67 -7.47 22.16
CA GLY A 252 8.93 -6.05 21.91
C GLY A 252 8.41 -5.18 23.05
N SER A 253 9.01 -4.00 23.20
CA SER A 253 8.45 -2.95 24.06
C SER A 253 7.34 -2.22 23.34
N ASN A 254 6.40 -1.64 24.07
CA ASN A 254 5.38 -0.75 23.55
C ASN A 254 5.50 0.67 24.10
N SER A 255 4.75 1.59 23.51
CA SER A 255 4.78 3.03 23.87
C SER A 255 4.21 3.35 25.24
N LEU A 256 3.56 2.40 25.91
CA LEU A 256 2.99 2.54 27.26
C LEU A 256 3.86 1.92 28.35
N GLY A 257 5.15 1.70 28.06
CA GLY A 257 6.11 1.15 29.04
C GLY A 257 5.89 -0.31 29.37
N GLY A 258 5.20 -1.04 28.52
CA GLY A 258 4.95 -2.45 28.62
C GLY A 258 5.65 -3.27 27.54
N LYS A 259 5.13 -4.48 27.32
CA LYS A 259 5.74 -5.47 26.45
C LYS A 259 4.66 -6.18 25.63
N GLU A 260 4.97 -6.42 24.37
CA GLU A 260 4.25 -7.33 23.48
C GLU A 260 5.05 -8.64 23.39
N THR A 261 4.39 -9.76 23.53
CA THR A 261 5.02 -11.06 23.36
C THR A 261 4.12 -11.93 22.50
N GLU A 262 4.67 -12.48 21.45
CA GLU A 262 3.95 -13.32 20.51
C GLU A 262 4.64 -14.68 20.37
N TYR A 263 3.88 -15.76 20.33
CA TYR A 263 4.33 -17.13 20.13
C TYR A 263 3.52 -17.72 18.97
N THR A 264 4.22 -18.32 18.00
CA THR A 264 3.58 -18.88 16.81
C THR A 264 3.93 -20.35 16.66
N ALA A 265 2.91 -21.19 16.46
CA ALA A 265 3.04 -22.59 16.08
C ALA A 265 2.67 -22.75 14.61
N TYR A 266 3.41 -23.60 13.91
CA TYR A 266 3.23 -23.84 12.48
C TYR A 266 2.91 -25.31 12.18
N ASN A 267 2.19 -25.55 11.10
CA ASN A 267 2.07 -26.87 10.52
C ASN A 267 3.32 -27.23 9.68
N PHE A 268 3.28 -28.42 9.07
CA PHE A 268 4.38 -28.88 8.22
C PHE A 268 4.61 -28.00 6.99
N THR A 269 3.54 -27.46 6.41
CA THR A 269 3.58 -26.61 5.21
C THR A 269 4.00 -25.16 5.49
N GLY A 270 4.16 -24.77 6.76
CA GLY A 270 4.61 -23.43 7.15
C GLY A 270 3.49 -22.47 7.57
N GLN A 271 2.24 -22.91 7.53
CA GLN A 271 1.12 -22.09 7.93
C GLN A 271 0.99 -22.02 9.46
N PRO A 272 0.68 -20.84 10.04
CA PRO A 272 0.46 -20.71 11.48
C PRO A 272 -0.79 -21.48 11.88
N THR A 273 -0.67 -22.37 12.85
CA THR A 273 -1.81 -23.11 13.42
C THR A 273 -2.31 -22.53 14.71
N ARG A 274 -1.42 -21.85 15.44
CA ARG A 274 -1.77 -21.17 16.68
C ARG A 274 -0.85 -19.99 16.92
N LEU A 275 -1.44 -18.88 17.31
CA LEU A 275 -0.74 -17.67 17.73
C LEU A 275 -1.22 -17.33 19.14
N ARG A 276 -0.27 -17.07 20.05
CA ARG A 276 -0.56 -16.52 21.38
C ARG A 276 0.11 -15.16 21.47
N HIS A 277 -0.67 -14.14 21.78
CA HIS A 277 -0.18 -12.79 22.01
C HIS A 277 -0.46 -12.38 23.45
N VAL A 278 0.53 -11.80 24.10
CA VAL A 278 0.44 -11.26 25.47
C VAL A 278 0.81 -9.79 25.44
N HIS A 279 -0.16 -8.95 25.68
CA HIS A 279 -0.01 -7.52 25.82
C HIS A 279 0.07 -7.10 27.26
N THR A 280 1.09 -6.33 27.61
CA THR A 280 1.22 -5.68 28.92
C THR A 280 1.44 -4.18 28.73
N ALA A 281 0.93 -3.35 29.66
CA ALA A 281 1.22 -1.92 29.72
C ALA A 281 1.32 -1.53 31.19
N GLN A 282 2.12 -0.49 31.49
CA GLN A 282 2.38 -0.09 32.86
C GLN A 282 1.10 0.29 33.59
N GLY A 283 0.82 -0.40 34.72
CA GLY A 283 -0.37 -0.17 35.54
C GLY A 283 -1.70 -0.55 34.91
N LYS A 284 -1.67 -1.41 33.85
CA LYS A 284 -2.87 -1.88 33.14
C LYS A 284 -3.02 -3.39 33.27
N ALA A 285 -4.26 -3.85 33.06
CA ALA A 285 -4.53 -5.28 32.99
C ALA A 285 -3.78 -5.93 31.83
N VAL A 286 -3.19 -7.09 32.08
CA VAL A 286 -2.58 -7.91 31.05
C VAL A 286 -3.68 -8.46 30.15
N ARG A 287 -3.45 -8.47 28.84
CA ARG A 287 -4.32 -9.14 27.87
C ARG A 287 -3.59 -10.32 27.26
N THR A 288 -4.24 -11.45 27.24
CA THR A 288 -3.73 -12.66 26.58
C THR A 288 -4.76 -13.13 25.58
N GLU A 289 -4.40 -13.14 24.32
CA GLU A 289 -5.22 -13.71 23.27
C GLU A 289 -4.56 -14.94 22.68
N VAL A 290 -5.37 -15.91 22.29
CA VAL A 290 -4.93 -17.08 21.54
C VAL A 290 -5.80 -17.21 20.31
N ARG A 291 -5.18 -17.25 19.14
CA ARG A 291 -5.83 -17.51 17.86
C ARG A 291 -5.44 -18.91 17.39
N THR A 292 -6.40 -19.67 16.94
CA THR A 292 -6.21 -21.02 16.40
C THR A 292 -6.75 -21.05 14.98
N TYR A 293 -5.94 -21.52 14.05
CA TYR A 293 -6.24 -21.54 12.62
C TYR A 293 -6.40 -22.97 12.13
N SER A 294 -7.37 -23.21 11.25
CA SER A 294 -7.50 -24.47 10.53
C SER A 294 -7.58 -24.23 9.04
N TYR A 295 -7.00 -25.14 8.28
CA TYR A 295 -6.88 -25.04 6.83
C TYR A 295 -7.44 -26.31 6.19
N ASP A 296 -7.83 -26.21 4.93
CA ASP A 296 -8.16 -27.38 4.12
C ASP A 296 -6.88 -27.99 3.49
N HIS A 297 -7.08 -29.03 2.67
CA HIS A 297 -5.99 -29.72 1.98
C HIS A 297 -5.26 -28.86 0.93
N ALA A 298 -5.92 -27.81 0.44
CA ALA A 298 -5.33 -26.83 -0.48
C ALA A 298 -4.66 -25.64 0.23
N GLY A 299 -4.57 -25.69 1.57
CA GLY A 299 -3.95 -24.63 2.35
C GLY A 299 -4.86 -23.41 2.62
N ARG A 300 -6.14 -23.44 2.21
CA ARG A 300 -7.05 -22.31 2.39
C ARG A 300 -7.59 -22.25 3.82
N LEU A 301 -7.65 -21.05 4.38
CA LEU A 301 -8.07 -20.81 5.77
C LEU A 301 -9.57 -21.12 5.96
N LEU A 302 -9.87 -22.17 6.71
CA LEU A 302 -11.25 -22.55 7.03
C LEU A 302 -11.78 -21.82 8.25
N THR A 303 -11.07 -21.89 9.39
CA THR A 303 -11.56 -21.29 10.62
C THR A 303 -10.46 -20.50 11.33
N VAL A 304 -10.88 -19.38 11.94
CA VAL A 304 -10.11 -18.70 12.97
C VAL A 304 -10.91 -18.76 14.26
N LYS A 305 -10.33 -19.37 15.28
CA LYS A 305 -10.88 -19.32 16.63
C LYS A 305 -10.07 -18.35 17.47
N HIS A 306 -10.74 -17.72 18.42
CA HIS A 306 -10.13 -16.72 19.28
C HIS A 306 -10.54 -16.94 20.73
N LYS A 307 -9.57 -16.83 21.62
CA LYS A 307 -9.78 -16.84 23.07
C LYS A 307 -9.07 -15.63 23.66
N LEU A 308 -9.83 -14.80 24.39
CA LEU A 308 -9.30 -13.63 25.08
C LEU A 308 -9.39 -13.83 26.58
N ASP A 309 -8.26 -13.74 27.27
CA ASP A 309 -8.16 -13.87 28.74
C ASP A 309 -8.89 -15.11 29.27
N ALA A 310 -9.82 -14.91 30.20
CA ALA A 310 -10.66 -15.96 30.76
C ALA A 310 -11.96 -16.23 29.99
N LEU A 311 -12.22 -15.51 28.88
CA LEU A 311 -13.42 -15.76 28.07
C LEU A 311 -13.34 -17.14 27.42
N GLY A 312 -14.51 -17.68 27.10
CA GLY A 312 -14.63 -18.90 26.29
C GLY A 312 -14.05 -18.70 24.89
N GLU A 313 -13.50 -19.75 24.30
CA GLU A 313 -13.05 -19.73 22.92
C GLU A 313 -14.26 -19.53 21.99
N VAL A 314 -14.15 -18.60 21.03
CA VAL A 314 -15.17 -18.33 20.01
C VAL A 314 -14.60 -18.58 18.62
N THR A 315 -15.45 -18.92 17.67
CA THR A 315 -15.07 -18.96 16.26
C THR A 315 -15.26 -17.58 15.68
N LEU A 316 -14.17 -16.83 15.47
CA LEU A 316 -14.24 -15.50 14.84
C LEU A 316 -14.81 -15.59 13.44
N VAL A 317 -14.29 -16.51 12.64
CA VAL A 317 -14.71 -16.71 11.26
C VAL A 317 -14.68 -18.18 10.89
N ASN A 318 -15.67 -18.57 10.07
CA ASN A 318 -15.69 -19.85 9.39
C ASN A 318 -15.96 -19.59 7.89
N ASN A 319 -14.99 -19.96 7.06
CA ASN A 319 -14.99 -19.80 5.61
C ASN A 319 -15.37 -21.11 4.93
N VAL A 320 -16.09 -20.99 3.83
CA VAL A 320 -16.40 -22.08 2.91
C VAL A 320 -16.02 -21.61 1.52
N TYR A 321 -15.35 -22.47 0.77
CA TYR A 321 -14.93 -22.18 -0.59
C TYR A 321 -15.72 -23.00 -1.60
N ASP A 322 -15.89 -22.47 -2.80
CA ASP A 322 -16.48 -23.20 -3.92
C ASP A 322 -15.42 -24.13 -4.60
N ASP A 323 -15.86 -24.89 -5.58
CA ASP A 323 -15.01 -25.84 -6.30
C ASP A 323 -13.88 -25.16 -7.10
N LEU A 324 -13.99 -23.86 -7.36
CA LEU A 324 -12.95 -23.04 -7.99
C LEU A 324 -12.02 -22.36 -6.97
N GLY A 325 -12.13 -22.69 -5.69
CA GLY A 325 -11.31 -22.11 -4.64
C GLY A 325 -11.70 -20.71 -4.17
N ARG A 326 -12.81 -20.13 -4.68
CA ARG A 326 -13.27 -18.80 -4.29
C ARG A 326 -14.10 -18.85 -3.02
N LEU A 327 -14.03 -17.79 -2.22
CA LEU A 327 -14.81 -17.70 -0.98
C LEU A 327 -16.32 -17.74 -1.28
N GLN A 328 -16.97 -18.85 -0.96
CA GLN A 328 -18.40 -19.04 -1.17
C GLN A 328 -19.22 -18.44 -0.02
N SER A 329 -18.76 -18.62 1.21
CA SER A 329 -19.41 -18.02 2.36
C SER A 329 -18.46 -17.81 3.53
N LYS A 330 -18.79 -16.81 4.35
CA LYS A 330 -18.10 -16.47 5.60
C LYS A 330 -19.16 -16.36 6.70
N SER A 331 -18.96 -17.05 7.80
CA SER A 331 -19.81 -16.92 9.00
C SER A 331 -19.01 -16.33 10.15
N LEU A 332 -19.47 -15.22 10.72
CA LEU A 332 -18.82 -14.53 11.83
C LEU A 332 -19.41 -15.01 13.16
N HIS A 333 -18.61 -15.13 14.17
CA HIS A 333 -18.95 -15.71 15.50
C HIS A 333 -19.53 -17.12 15.41
N GLY A 334 -19.20 -17.88 14.37
CA GLY A 334 -19.82 -19.18 14.13
C GLY A 334 -21.35 -19.12 13.93
N SER A 335 -21.92 -17.94 13.73
CA SER A 335 -23.36 -17.70 13.74
C SER A 335 -23.95 -17.67 12.32
N ALA A 336 -25.08 -18.36 12.14
CA ALA A 336 -25.83 -18.30 10.89
C ALA A 336 -26.42 -16.91 10.62
N VAL A 337 -26.71 -16.12 11.67
CA VAL A 337 -27.25 -14.77 11.54
C VAL A 337 -26.21 -13.81 10.93
N ASN A 338 -24.94 -14.04 11.22
CA ASN A 338 -23.82 -13.24 10.74
C ASN A 338 -23.14 -13.87 9.51
N LYS A 339 -23.83 -14.76 8.81
CA LYS A 339 -23.31 -15.39 7.59
C LYS A 339 -23.49 -14.47 6.39
N GLN A 340 -22.44 -14.36 5.58
CA GLN A 340 -22.44 -13.74 4.25
C GLN A 340 -22.09 -14.81 3.20
N THR A 341 -22.76 -14.77 2.05
CA THR A 341 -22.48 -15.61 0.89
C THR A 341 -22.03 -14.71 -0.26
N TYR A 342 -21.13 -15.21 -1.08
CA TYR A 342 -20.52 -14.49 -2.18
C TYR A 342 -20.85 -15.15 -3.50
N ALA A 343 -21.10 -14.36 -4.53
CA ALA A 343 -21.37 -14.81 -5.88
C ALA A 343 -20.39 -14.13 -6.86
N TYR A 344 -19.99 -14.87 -7.87
CA TYR A 344 -19.00 -14.42 -8.85
C TYR A 344 -19.48 -14.71 -10.27
N ASN A 345 -19.01 -13.94 -11.24
CA ASN A 345 -19.16 -14.24 -12.65
C ASN A 345 -18.06 -15.17 -13.18
N ILE A 346 -18.10 -15.46 -14.48
CA ILE A 346 -17.11 -16.32 -15.14
C ILE A 346 -15.69 -15.75 -15.19
N ARG A 347 -15.54 -14.44 -14.96
CA ARG A 347 -14.25 -13.74 -14.87
C ARG A 347 -13.76 -13.60 -13.42
N ASN A 348 -14.33 -14.36 -12.50
CA ASN A 348 -14.08 -14.31 -11.07
C ASN A 348 -14.38 -12.94 -10.40
N TRP A 349 -15.06 -12.03 -11.09
CA TRP A 349 -15.48 -10.78 -10.47
C TRP A 349 -16.63 -11.01 -9.52
N LEU A 350 -16.56 -10.41 -8.33
CA LEU A 350 -17.63 -10.49 -7.34
C LEU A 350 -18.88 -9.82 -7.90
N THR A 351 -20.00 -10.55 -7.91
CA THR A 351 -21.30 -10.03 -8.37
C THR A 351 -22.28 -9.84 -7.23
N GLY A 352 -22.05 -10.46 -6.08
CA GLY A 352 -22.94 -10.31 -4.96
C GLY A 352 -22.37 -10.72 -3.63
N VAL A 353 -22.82 -10.02 -2.59
CA VAL A 353 -22.68 -10.38 -1.18
C VAL A 353 -24.09 -10.47 -0.63
N SER A 354 -24.45 -11.59 -0.01
CA SER A 354 -25.78 -11.80 0.54
C SER A 354 -25.73 -12.27 1.99
N GLY A 355 -26.39 -11.56 2.88
CA GLY A 355 -26.51 -11.86 4.28
C GLY A 355 -27.77 -11.23 4.89
N SER A 356 -28.13 -11.62 6.11
CA SER A 356 -29.35 -11.13 6.77
C SER A 356 -29.29 -9.63 7.12
N LYS A 357 -28.09 -9.09 7.33
CA LYS A 357 -27.85 -7.71 7.76
C LYS A 357 -27.13 -6.86 6.72
N PHE A 358 -26.60 -7.46 5.67
CA PHE A 358 -25.99 -6.75 4.55
C PHE A 358 -26.14 -7.55 3.27
N THR A 359 -26.58 -6.87 2.21
CA THR A 359 -26.62 -7.39 0.85
C THR A 359 -26.04 -6.35 -0.09
N GLN A 360 -25.31 -6.82 -1.09
CA GLN A 360 -24.80 -5.99 -2.18
C GLN A 360 -24.84 -6.78 -3.49
N ASN A 361 -25.21 -6.10 -4.58
CA ASN A 361 -25.09 -6.64 -5.92
C ASN A 361 -24.24 -5.67 -6.76
N LEU A 362 -23.31 -6.23 -7.50
CA LEU A 362 -22.40 -5.53 -8.39
C LEU A 362 -22.69 -5.94 -9.83
N TYR A 363 -22.86 -4.97 -10.69
CA TYR A 363 -23.17 -5.18 -12.09
C TYR A 363 -22.05 -4.58 -12.95
N TYR A 364 -21.63 -5.28 -13.97
CA TYR A 364 -20.58 -4.89 -14.90
C TYR A 364 -21.18 -4.70 -16.31
N ASN A 365 -21.40 -5.79 -17.02
CA ASN A 365 -22.01 -5.81 -18.34
C ASN A 365 -23.53 -6.03 -18.33
N THR A 366 -24.16 -5.94 -17.18
CA THR A 366 -25.60 -6.06 -16.92
C THR A 366 -26.04 -4.96 -15.96
N GLY A 367 -27.32 -4.92 -15.64
CA GLY A 367 -27.87 -4.01 -14.63
C GLY A 367 -28.35 -2.67 -15.20
N ASN A 368 -28.39 -1.64 -14.34
CA ASN A 368 -29.07 -0.38 -14.64
C ASN A 368 -28.11 0.75 -15.09
N GLY A 369 -26.82 0.48 -15.15
CA GLY A 369 -25.79 1.44 -15.56
C GLY A 369 -25.35 1.26 -17.01
N VAL A 370 -24.38 2.04 -17.45
CA VAL A 370 -23.70 1.85 -18.73
C VAL A 370 -22.82 0.62 -18.63
N VAL A 371 -23.04 -0.36 -19.51
CA VAL A 371 -22.32 -1.63 -19.48
C VAL A 371 -20.82 -1.46 -19.61
N LYS A 372 -20.07 -2.28 -18.86
CA LYS A 372 -18.61 -2.30 -18.82
C LYS A 372 -18.10 -3.73 -18.94
N TYR A 373 -17.06 -3.91 -19.73
CA TYR A 373 -16.47 -5.22 -19.99
C TYR A 373 -15.03 -5.35 -19.45
N ASN A 374 -14.42 -4.24 -19.07
CA ASN A 374 -13.05 -4.17 -18.55
C ASN A 374 -12.96 -4.35 -17.02
N GLY A 375 -14.06 -4.68 -16.34
CA GLY A 375 -14.09 -4.86 -14.88
C GLY A 375 -14.49 -3.62 -14.08
N SER A 376 -14.76 -2.48 -14.72
CA SER A 376 -15.37 -1.34 -14.06
C SER A 376 -16.84 -1.62 -13.74
N ILE A 377 -17.29 -1.19 -12.56
CA ILE A 377 -18.66 -1.46 -12.08
C ILE A 377 -19.62 -0.49 -12.75
N SER A 378 -20.60 -1.00 -13.49
CA SER A 378 -21.61 -0.18 -14.19
C SER A 378 -22.68 0.35 -13.23
N SER A 379 -23.08 -0.49 -12.28
CA SER A 379 -24.01 -0.11 -11.23
C SER A 379 -23.88 -1.03 -10.03
N MET A 380 -24.34 -0.58 -8.87
CA MET A 380 -24.43 -1.42 -7.68
C MET A 380 -25.68 -1.12 -6.88
N THR A 381 -26.17 -2.12 -6.15
CA THR A 381 -27.24 -1.95 -5.17
C THR A 381 -26.84 -2.54 -3.84
N TRP A 382 -27.34 -1.99 -2.75
CA TRP A 382 -27.10 -2.55 -1.41
C TRP A 382 -28.28 -2.29 -0.47
N LYS A 383 -28.33 -3.13 0.56
CA LYS A 383 -29.18 -2.95 1.73
C LYS A 383 -28.34 -3.25 2.97
N ALA A 384 -28.42 -2.41 3.99
CA ALA A 384 -27.58 -2.51 5.17
C ALA A 384 -28.36 -2.38 6.46
N GLY A 385 -27.92 -3.08 7.51
CA GLY A 385 -28.52 -3.07 8.83
C GLY A 385 -29.93 -3.66 8.84
N ASN A 386 -30.81 -2.97 9.52
CA ASN A 386 -32.23 -3.33 9.62
C ASN A 386 -33.11 -2.55 8.63
N GLU A 387 -32.50 -1.81 7.68
CA GLU A 387 -33.23 -1.03 6.70
C GLU A 387 -33.94 -1.91 5.68
N SER A 388 -35.16 -1.51 5.26
CA SER A 388 -35.84 -2.14 4.14
C SER A 388 -35.45 -1.55 2.78
N THR A 389 -34.91 -0.33 2.78
CA THR A 389 -34.60 0.42 1.57
C THR A 389 -33.43 -0.22 0.84
N VAL A 390 -33.62 -0.54 -0.43
CA VAL A 390 -32.54 -0.89 -1.36
C VAL A 390 -32.05 0.40 -1.96
N ARG A 391 -30.75 0.67 -1.77
CA ARG A 391 -30.05 1.84 -2.30
C ARG A 391 -29.16 1.41 -3.45
N GLY A 392 -28.79 2.32 -4.34
CA GLY A 392 -27.89 2.01 -5.42
C GLY A 392 -27.25 3.21 -6.06
N TYR A 393 -26.23 2.93 -6.86
CA TYR A 393 -25.56 3.87 -7.75
C TYR A 393 -25.50 3.33 -9.18
N LYS A 394 -25.66 4.23 -10.14
CA LYS A 394 -25.30 4.04 -11.55
C LYS A 394 -24.05 4.85 -11.83
N PHE A 395 -23.05 4.22 -12.44
CA PHE A 395 -21.76 4.86 -12.69
C PHE A 395 -21.54 5.16 -14.17
N THR A 396 -20.81 6.22 -14.43
CA THR A 396 -20.23 6.49 -15.75
C THR A 396 -18.75 6.87 -15.57
N TYR A 397 -17.96 6.53 -16.55
CA TYR A 397 -16.51 6.72 -16.57
C TYR A 397 -16.07 7.38 -17.85
N ASP A 398 -14.91 8.01 -17.83
CA ASP A 398 -14.25 8.48 -19.05
C ASP A 398 -13.36 7.38 -19.66
N GLY A 399 -12.66 7.69 -20.75
CA GLY A 399 -11.80 6.75 -21.45
C GLY A 399 -10.52 6.33 -20.71
N LEU A 400 -10.26 6.87 -19.50
CA LEU A 400 -9.24 6.39 -18.57
C LEU A 400 -9.85 5.64 -17.38
N ASP A 401 -11.10 5.23 -17.48
CA ASP A 401 -11.89 4.61 -16.39
C ASP A 401 -11.98 5.46 -15.12
N ARG A 402 -11.79 6.78 -15.19
CA ARG A 402 -12.01 7.67 -14.07
C ARG A 402 -13.50 7.93 -13.91
N MET A 403 -14.00 7.87 -12.69
CA MET A 403 -15.42 8.07 -12.40
C MET A 403 -15.87 9.49 -12.74
N LEU A 404 -16.88 9.61 -13.58
CA LEU A 404 -17.55 10.88 -13.89
C LEU A 404 -18.81 11.06 -13.05
N ASN A 405 -19.70 10.09 -13.07
CA ASN A 405 -20.97 10.21 -12.34
C ASN A 405 -21.24 8.97 -11.50
N ALA A 406 -21.76 9.20 -10.32
CA ALA A 406 -22.37 8.20 -9.46
C ALA A 406 -23.78 8.70 -9.11
N ILE A 407 -24.75 8.31 -9.92
CA ILE A 407 -26.13 8.72 -9.76
C ILE A 407 -26.82 7.81 -8.78
N TYR A 408 -27.19 8.36 -7.64
CA TYR A 408 -27.91 7.66 -6.59
C TYR A 408 -29.37 7.42 -6.96
N GLY A 409 -29.90 6.32 -6.53
CA GLY A 409 -31.31 6.00 -6.55
C GLY A 409 -31.65 4.87 -5.56
N GLU A 410 -32.91 4.62 -5.40
CA GLU A 410 -33.46 3.58 -4.53
C GLU A 410 -34.23 2.56 -5.35
N THR A 411 -34.58 1.41 -4.73
CA THR A 411 -35.11 0.19 -5.34
C THR A 411 -34.06 -0.61 -6.13
N ALA A 412 -34.40 -1.82 -6.52
CA ALA A 412 -33.54 -2.65 -7.36
C ALA A 412 -33.24 -2.02 -8.73
N GLY A 413 -34.18 -1.19 -9.24
CA GLY A 413 -34.02 -0.45 -10.49
C GLY A 413 -33.24 0.84 -10.41
N ILE A 414 -32.87 1.28 -9.21
CA ILE A 414 -32.18 2.56 -8.97
C ILE A 414 -32.93 3.71 -9.67
N ASN A 415 -34.26 3.74 -9.53
CA ASN A 415 -35.14 4.63 -10.31
C ASN A 415 -36.05 5.54 -9.46
N THR A 416 -36.02 5.40 -8.14
CA THR A 416 -36.76 6.27 -7.23
C THR A 416 -35.79 7.08 -6.36
N ASN A 417 -36.30 8.21 -5.81
CA ASN A 417 -35.49 9.08 -4.97
C ASN A 417 -34.11 9.44 -5.60
N ALA A 418 -34.14 9.65 -6.93
CA ALA A 418 -32.94 9.94 -7.70
C ALA A 418 -32.22 11.17 -7.14
N ASN A 419 -30.91 11.16 -7.24
CA ASN A 419 -30.01 12.23 -6.83
C ASN A 419 -29.99 12.57 -5.33
N ARG A 420 -30.63 11.84 -4.45
CA ARG A 420 -30.59 12.18 -3.00
C ARG A 420 -29.16 12.24 -2.47
N PHE A 421 -28.26 11.34 -2.97
CA PHE A 421 -26.88 11.23 -2.53
C PHE A 421 -25.94 10.97 -3.71
N SER A 422 -26.19 11.60 -4.83
CA SER A 422 -25.31 11.51 -6.01
C SER A 422 -24.00 12.24 -5.78
N GLU A 423 -22.92 11.74 -6.40
CA GLU A 423 -21.61 12.35 -6.40
C GLU A 423 -21.03 12.32 -7.83
N ASN A 424 -20.78 13.50 -8.40
CA ASN A 424 -20.39 13.63 -9.79
C ASN A 424 -19.13 14.49 -9.92
N VAL A 425 -18.15 14.01 -10.65
CA VAL A 425 -16.99 14.80 -11.02
C VAL A 425 -17.28 15.49 -12.35
N THR A 426 -17.36 16.82 -12.31
CA THR A 426 -17.73 17.63 -13.47
C THR A 426 -16.55 17.89 -14.40
N GLY A 427 -15.33 17.53 -13.99
CA GLY A 427 -14.17 17.61 -14.85
C GLY A 427 -12.87 17.21 -14.15
N TYR A 428 -11.96 16.68 -14.96
CA TYR A 428 -10.58 16.42 -14.61
C TYR A 428 -9.65 17.28 -15.47
N ASP A 429 -8.46 17.57 -14.97
CA ASP A 429 -7.38 18.01 -15.85
C ASP A 429 -6.70 16.78 -16.50
N LYS A 430 -5.76 17.03 -17.43
CA LYS A 430 -5.08 15.92 -18.12
C LYS A 430 -4.19 15.05 -17.23
N ASN A 431 -3.78 15.55 -16.06
CA ASN A 431 -3.07 14.76 -15.04
C ASN A 431 -4.03 14.03 -14.08
N GLY A 432 -5.35 14.10 -14.30
CA GLY A 432 -6.34 13.48 -13.44
C GLY A 432 -6.65 14.23 -12.14
N ASN A 433 -6.22 15.47 -11.98
CA ASN A 433 -6.68 16.26 -10.86
C ASN A 433 -8.15 16.66 -11.04
N ILE A 434 -8.97 16.49 -10.00
CA ILE A 434 -10.36 16.92 -9.99
C ILE A 434 -10.43 18.43 -10.13
N LYS A 435 -11.23 18.92 -11.09
CA LYS A 435 -11.49 20.34 -11.34
C LYS A 435 -12.86 20.78 -10.85
N GLY A 436 -13.80 19.87 -10.75
CA GLY A 436 -15.11 20.14 -10.24
C GLY A 436 -15.77 18.91 -9.68
N LEU A 437 -16.55 19.08 -8.62
CA LEU A 437 -17.22 18.01 -7.90
C LEU A 437 -18.59 18.48 -7.41
N GLN A 438 -19.62 17.73 -7.74
CA GLN A 438 -20.98 17.98 -7.26
C GLN A 438 -21.43 16.87 -6.34
N ARG A 439 -22.04 17.24 -5.20
CA ARG A 439 -22.71 16.30 -4.31
C ARG A 439 -24.13 16.73 -4.02
N TYR A 440 -24.97 15.74 -3.97
CA TYR A 440 -26.34 15.87 -3.49
C TYR A 440 -26.44 15.25 -2.11
N GLY A 441 -27.23 15.83 -1.26
CA GLY A 441 -27.42 15.38 0.13
C GLY A 441 -28.67 15.94 0.76
N GLN A 442 -28.80 15.71 2.06
CA GLN A 442 -29.91 16.20 2.82
C GLN A 442 -29.77 17.69 3.11
N THR A 443 -30.77 18.48 2.75
CA THR A 443 -30.86 19.94 2.94
C THR A 443 -31.91 20.35 3.98
N GLY A 444 -32.74 19.42 4.43
CA GLY A 444 -33.76 19.60 5.45
C GLY A 444 -34.27 18.26 5.96
N ALA A 445 -35.19 18.23 6.92
CA ALA A 445 -35.68 16.99 7.54
C ALA A 445 -36.18 15.95 6.51
N SER A 446 -36.80 16.40 5.42
CA SER A 446 -37.26 15.56 4.32
C SER A 446 -36.87 16.12 2.96
N ALA A 447 -35.98 17.11 2.91
CA ALA A 447 -35.53 17.75 1.70
C ALA A 447 -34.14 17.28 1.31
N TYR A 448 -33.96 17.08 0.02
CA TYR A 448 -32.69 16.68 -0.59
C TYR A 448 -32.37 17.59 -1.78
N GLY A 449 -31.12 17.88 -2.01
CA GLY A 449 -30.70 18.75 -3.09
C GLY A 449 -29.17 18.80 -3.23
N LEU A 450 -28.72 19.69 -4.08
CA LEU A 450 -27.32 19.95 -4.28
C LEU A 450 -26.76 20.59 -3.00
N ILE A 451 -25.73 19.97 -2.41
CA ILE A 451 -25.05 20.43 -1.19
C ILE A 451 -23.66 20.96 -1.46
N ASP A 452 -23.00 20.49 -2.52
CA ASP A 452 -21.70 20.94 -3.00
C ASP A 452 -21.73 21.12 -4.53
N ASN A 453 -21.19 22.21 -5.02
CA ASN A 453 -20.90 22.45 -6.44
C ASN A 453 -19.52 23.11 -6.52
N LEU A 454 -18.49 22.27 -6.32
CA LEU A 454 -17.14 22.69 -6.08
C LEU A 454 -16.39 23.00 -7.38
N THR A 455 -15.64 24.07 -7.38
CA THR A 455 -14.64 24.40 -8.41
C THR A 455 -13.25 24.41 -7.78
N PHE A 456 -12.35 23.62 -8.33
CA PHE A 456 -10.98 23.47 -7.83
C PHE A 456 -10.01 24.31 -8.65
N THR A 457 -9.34 25.25 -8.00
CA THR A 457 -8.24 26.01 -8.59
C THR A 457 -6.91 25.38 -8.18
N LEU A 458 -6.10 25.01 -9.17
CA LEU A 458 -4.87 24.28 -9.00
C LEU A 458 -3.65 25.09 -9.42
N LYS A 459 -2.54 24.96 -8.69
CA LYS A 459 -1.21 25.41 -9.09
C LYS A 459 -0.33 24.16 -9.31
N GLY A 460 -0.09 23.79 -10.58
CA GLY A 460 0.43 22.46 -10.92
C GLY A 460 -0.57 21.39 -10.44
N ASN A 461 -0.10 20.37 -9.74
CA ASN A 461 -0.95 19.34 -9.13
C ASN A 461 -1.45 19.69 -7.72
N ARG A 462 -1.01 20.83 -7.16
CA ARG A 462 -1.38 21.29 -5.82
C ARG A 462 -2.70 22.04 -5.86
N LEU A 463 -3.55 21.75 -4.88
CA LEU A 463 -4.78 22.52 -4.68
C LEU A 463 -4.43 23.91 -4.12
N ASN A 464 -5.02 24.94 -4.68
CA ASN A 464 -4.77 26.30 -4.24
C ASN A 464 -6.02 26.94 -3.60
N ARG A 465 -7.19 26.66 -4.18
CA ARG A 465 -8.46 27.18 -3.73
C ARG A 465 -9.61 26.26 -4.15
N VAL A 466 -10.66 26.22 -3.35
CA VAL A 466 -11.94 25.57 -3.69
C VAL A 466 -13.07 26.57 -3.46
N ASP A 467 -13.88 26.76 -4.49
CA ASP A 467 -15.09 27.56 -4.43
C ASP A 467 -16.31 26.66 -4.48
N ASP A 468 -17.27 26.88 -3.57
CA ASP A 468 -18.58 26.27 -3.65
C ASP A 468 -19.62 27.28 -4.12
N ALA A 469 -20.34 26.93 -5.19
CA ALA A 469 -21.41 27.75 -5.72
C ALA A 469 -22.73 27.54 -4.97
N VAL A 470 -22.80 26.61 -4.03
CA VAL A 470 -24.00 26.31 -3.24
C VAL A 470 -23.94 27.00 -1.88
N ALA A 471 -24.90 27.86 -1.60
CA ALA A 471 -25.01 28.55 -0.32
C ALA A 471 -25.72 27.72 0.76
N VAL A 472 -26.26 26.55 0.41
CA VAL A 472 -27.08 25.74 1.31
C VAL A 472 -26.20 24.86 2.16
N SER A 473 -26.23 25.07 3.48
CA SER A 473 -25.54 24.19 4.41
C SER A 473 -26.24 22.83 4.50
N THR A 474 -25.43 21.77 4.73
CA THR A 474 -25.97 20.44 4.98
C THR A 474 -26.84 20.38 6.22
N TYR A 475 -27.91 19.60 6.17
CA TYR A 475 -28.83 19.42 7.29
C TYR A 475 -28.13 18.72 8.46
N ASN A 476 -28.31 19.23 9.67
CA ASN A 476 -27.73 18.70 10.91
C ASN A 476 -26.20 18.46 10.87
N GLY A 477 -25.45 19.28 10.14
CA GLY A 477 -24.01 19.15 10.03
C GLY A 477 -23.57 17.91 9.26
N GLY A 478 -24.38 17.43 8.33
CA GLY A 478 -24.09 16.31 7.45
C GLY A 478 -22.78 16.52 6.67
N PHE A 479 -22.33 15.45 6.01
CA PHE A 479 -21.12 15.47 5.19
C PHE A 479 -21.26 16.43 4.01
N GLY A 480 -20.26 17.26 3.79
CA GLY A 480 -20.19 18.24 2.70
C GLY A 480 -19.01 19.19 2.90
N PHE A 481 -18.69 19.93 1.86
CA PHE A 481 -17.68 20.98 1.90
C PHE A 481 -18.19 22.19 2.68
N LYS A 482 -17.30 22.89 3.36
CA LYS A 482 -17.62 24.15 4.05
C LYS A 482 -16.73 25.23 3.47
N ASP A 483 -17.30 26.05 2.60
CA ASP A 483 -16.63 27.19 1.99
C ASP A 483 -16.65 28.39 2.94
N GLY A 484 -15.83 28.32 3.99
CA GLY A 484 -15.74 29.33 5.02
C GLY A 484 -14.82 30.51 4.70
N VAL A 485 -13.97 30.39 3.69
CA VAL A 485 -12.93 31.36 3.40
C VAL A 485 -12.87 31.64 1.90
N LYS A 486 -12.83 32.93 1.52
CA LYS A 486 -12.75 33.38 0.16
C LYS A 486 -11.42 34.11 -0.11
N GLN A 487 -10.32 33.35 -0.10
CA GLN A 487 -8.97 33.87 -0.33
C GLN A 487 -8.38 33.28 -1.62
N ALA A 488 -7.41 34.00 -2.20
CA ALA A 488 -6.71 33.55 -3.39
C ALA A 488 -5.90 32.26 -3.17
N ASN A 489 -5.40 32.06 -1.95
CA ASN A 489 -4.62 30.88 -1.57
C ASN A 489 -5.17 30.34 -0.24
N GLU A 490 -6.06 29.36 -0.32
CA GLU A 490 -6.68 28.70 0.85
C GLU A 490 -5.86 27.51 1.35
N TYR A 491 -5.07 26.94 0.43
CA TYR A 491 -4.22 25.77 0.68
C TYR A 491 -2.77 26.12 0.45
N THR A 492 -1.87 25.71 1.33
CA THR A 492 -0.42 25.89 1.15
C THR A 492 0.30 24.57 1.41
N TYR A 493 1.52 24.45 0.89
CA TYR A 493 2.31 23.23 0.94
C TYR A 493 3.75 23.52 1.33
N ASP A 494 4.40 22.55 1.96
CA ASP A 494 5.82 22.59 2.27
C ASP A 494 6.70 22.26 1.05
N ALA A 495 8.02 22.18 1.27
CA ALA A 495 9.00 21.90 0.22
C ALA A 495 8.86 20.48 -0.37
N ASN A 496 8.34 19.53 0.39
CA ASN A 496 8.09 18.15 -0.05
C ASN A 496 6.71 17.96 -0.69
N GLY A 497 5.87 19.01 -0.73
CA GLY A 497 4.51 18.95 -1.26
C GLY A 497 3.46 18.47 -0.27
N ASN A 498 3.73 18.47 1.01
CA ASN A 498 2.75 18.15 2.04
C ASN A 498 1.89 19.38 2.35
N LEU A 499 0.59 19.19 2.51
CA LEU A 499 -0.37 20.25 2.84
C LEU A 499 -0.03 20.88 4.19
N THR A 500 0.18 22.20 4.24
CA THR A 500 0.48 22.92 5.48
C THR A 500 -0.65 23.78 6.01
N LYS A 501 -1.62 24.14 5.15
CA LYS A 501 -2.83 24.89 5.53
C LYS A 501 -4.04 24.40 4.76
N ASP A 502 -5.18 24.38 5.42
CA ASP A 502 -6.52 24.26 4.85
C ASP A 502 -7.44 25.25 5.61
N LEU A 503 -7.59 26.41 5.06
CA LEU A 503 -8.32 27.51 5.73
C LEU A 503 -9.81 27.20 5.82
N ASN A 504 -10.37 26.42 4.91
CA ASN A 504 -11.78 26.03 4.95
C ASN A 504 -12.11 25.09 6.12
N LYS A 505 -11.14 24.28 6.54
CA LYS A 505 -11.22 23.50 7.77
C LYS A 505 -10.74 24.27 9.02
N GLY A 506 -10.37 25.55 8.86
CA GLY A 506 -9.77 26.36 9.93
C GLY A 506 -8.36 25.91 10.31
N ILE A 507 -7.69 25.11 9.47
CA ILE A 507 -6.32 24.63 9.73
C ILE A 507 -5.33 25.72 9.31
N THR A 508 -4.61 26.24 10.30
CA THR A 508 -3.62 27.32 10.11
C THR A 508 -2.21 26.81 9.92
N ASN A 509 -1.90 25.60 10.42
CA ASN A 509 -0.62 24.94 10.21
C ASN A 509 -0.72 23.42 10.35
N ILE A 510 0.00 22.70 9.51
CA ILE A 510 0.28 21.28 9.66
C ILE A 510 1.79 21.12 9.63
N SER A 511 2.36 20.53 10.69
CA SER A 511 3.77 20.16 10.76
C SER A 511 3.94 18.68 10.44
N TYR A 512 5.03 18.33 9.82
CA TYR A 512 5.34 16.96 9.39
C TYR A 512 6.64 16.44 10.03
N ASN A 513 6.71 15.15 10.25
CA ASN A 513 7.93 14.46 10.67
C ASN A 513 8.81 14.10 9.47
N CYS A 514 9.95 13.44 9.73
CA CYS A 514 10.90 13.03 8.68
C CYS A 514 10.39 11.95 7.71
N LEU A 515 9.21 11.39 7.95
CA LEU A 515 8.53 10.44 7.06
C LEU A 515 7.43 11.11 6.23
N ASN A 516 7.29 12.45 6.30
CA ASN A 516 6.19 13.21 5.73
C ASN A 516 4.79 12.84 6.29
N LEU A 517 4.74 12.28 7.50
CA LEU A 517 3.50 12.08 8.24
C LEU A 517 3.19 13.30 9.10
N PRO A 518 1.92 13.75 9.19
CA PRO A 518 1.58 14.91 10.00
C PRO A 518 1.90 14.65 11.48
N SER A 519 2.61 15.57 12.10
CA SER A 519 2.92 15.51 13.53
C SER A 519 1.98 16.35 14.36
N VAL A 520 1.63 17.56 13.89
CA VAL A 520 0.68 18.45 14.55
C VAL A 520 -0.18 19.17 13.53
N VAL A 521 -1.49 19.10 13.72
CA VAL A 521 -2.48 19.94 13.02
C VAL A 521 -2.94 21.01 13.97
N THR A 522 -2.81 22.29 13.60
CA THR A 522 -3.18 23.46 14.40
C THR A 522 -4.35 24.19 13.75
N PHE A 523 -5.38 24.45 14.54
CA PHE A 523 -6.57 25.17 14.12
C PHE A 523 -6.54 26.64 14.54
N SER A 524 -7.33 27.47 13.88
CA SER A 524 -7.42 28.93 14.10
C SER A 524 -7.87 29.31 15.51
N ASP A 525 -8.60 28.45 16.21
CA ASP A 525 -9.04 28.64 17.60
C ASP A 525 -8.03 28.13 18.63
N GLY A 526 -6.82 27.72 18.20
CA GLY A 526 -5.79 27.18 19.09
C GLY A 526 -5.96 25.68 19.42
N SER A 527 -7.00 25.02 18.92
CA SER A 527 -7.14 23.56 19.04
C SER A 527 -6.03 22.86 18.26
N THR A 528 -5.61 21.68 18.72
CA THR A 528 -4.57 20.89 18.05
C THR A 528 -4.92 19.41 17.98
N ILE A 529 -4.45 18.75 16.93
CA ILE A 529 -4.36 17.28 16.86
C ILE A 529 -2.89 16.94 16.72
N THR A 530 -2.36 16.16 17.66
CA THR A 530 -0.96 15.73 17.66
C THR A 530 -0.86 14.25 17.44
N TYR A 531 -0.01 13.84 16.51
CA TYR A 531 0.26 12.43 16.20
C TYR A 531 1.69 12.07 16.59
N THR A 532 1.87 10.87 17.14
CA THR A 532 3.18 10.28 17.42
C THR A 532 3.33 9.02 16.61
N TYR A 533 4.42 8.93 15.85
CA TYR A 533 4.75 7.78 15.02
C TYR A 533 6.09 7.17 15.40
N GLY A 534 6.21 5.86 15.28
CA GLY A 534 7.49 5.17 15.19
C GLY A 534 8.22 5.55 13.90
N ALA A 535 9.51 5.33 13.86
CA ALA A 535 10.33 5.57 12.66
C ALA A 535 10.03 4.58 11.52
N ASP A 536 9.27 3.53 11.81
CA ASP A 536 8.67 2.59 10.85
C ASP A 536 7.33 3.07 10.27
N GLY A 537 6.86 4.25 10.66
CA GLY A 537 5.58 4.80 10.23
C GLY A 537 4.38 4.37 11.08
N THR A 538 4.55 3.46 12.03
CA THR A 538 3.45 3.00 12.90
C THR A 538 2.93 4.15 13.76
N LYS A 539 1.63 4.41 13.70
CA LYS A 539 0.97 5.39 14.58
C LYS A 539 0.87 4.83 16.01
N LEU A 540 1.47 5.55 16.96
CA LEU A 540 1.53 5.13 18.36
C LEU A 540 0.53 5.90 19.23
N ARG A 541 0.26 7.17 18.92
CA ARG A 541 -0.63 8.02 19.71
C ARG A 541 -1.24 9.13 18.88
N THR A 542 -2.50 9.46 19.19
CA THR A 542 -3.19 10.67 18.73
C THR A 542 -3.69 11.45 19.96
N VAL A 543 -3.43 12.74 20.01
CA VAL A 543 -3.94 13.62 21.07
C VAL A 543 -4.76 14.75 20.44
N HIS A 544 -6.05 14.77 20.73
CA HIS A 544 -6.94 15.85 20.35
C HIS A 544 -7.08 16.82 21.52
N LYS A 545 -6.59 18.04 21.38
CA LYS A 545 -6.82 19.14 22.31
C LYS A 545 -7.78 20.13 21.66
N ILE A 546 -9.04 20.10 22.06
CA ILE A 546 -10.13 20.91 21.51
C ILE A 546 -10.69 21.81 22.62
N GLY A 547 -10.38 23.11 22.54
CA GLY A 547 -10.63 24.02 23.64
C GLY A 547 -9.89 23.54 24.90
N SER A 548 -10.62 23.34 26.01
CA SER A 548 -10.09 22.78 27.25
C SER A 548 -10.09 21.26 27.32
N ALA A 549 -10.77 20.57 26.43
CA ALA A 549 -10.88 19.11 26.44
C ALA A 549 -9.69 18.45 25.74
N THR A 550 -9.14 17.43 26.38
CA THR A 550 -8.09 16.62 25.79
C THR A 550 -8.56 15.17 25.72
N THR A 551 -8.45 14.56 24.54
CA THR A 551 -8.66 13.12 24.34
C THR A 551 -7.39 12.51 23.79
N THR A 552 -6.90 11.48 24.44
CA THR A 552 -5.70 10.75 24.01
C THR A 552 -6.10 9.35 23.55
N THR A 553 -5.67 8.96 22.37
CA THR A 553 -5.79 7.59 21.88
C THR A 553 -4.40 7.00 21.73
N ASP A 554 -4.13 5.86 22.37
CA ASP A 554 -2.88 5.12 22.24
C ASP A 554 -3.12 3.82 21.49
N TYR A 555 -2.19 3.48 20.61
CA TYR A 555 -2.20 2.27 19.79
C TYR A 555 -1.03 1.39 20.20
N CYS A 556 -1.32 0.23 20.79
CA CYS A 556 -0.31 -0.75 21.21
C CYS A 556 -0.63 -2.09 20.55
N GLY A 557 -0.01 -2.36 19.41
CA GLY A 557 -0.39 -3.51 18.59
C GLY A 557 -1.87 -3.41 18.23
N ASN A 558 -2.64 -4.43 18.58
CA ASN A 558 -4.08 -4.45 18.36
C ASN A 558 -4.92 -3.96 19.56
N VAL A 559 -4.29 -3.49 20.64
CA VAL A 559 -5.00 -2.92 21.79
C VAL A 559 -5.04 -1.40 21.70
N VAL A 560 -6.24 -0.85 21.62
CA VAL A 560 -6.48 0.59 21.53
C VAL A 560 -6.94 1.12 22.89
N TYR A 561 -6.30 2.20 23.33
CA TYR A 561 -6.61 2.89 24.56
C TYR A 561 -7.25 4.24 24.26
N GLU A 562 -8.16 4.67 25.11
CA GLU A 562 -8.68 6.04 25.12
C GLU A 562 -8.53 6.63 26.53
N ASN A 563 -7.85 7.75 26.64
CA ASN A 563 -7.52 8.40 27.93
C ASN A 563 -6.91 7.43 28.95
N GLY A 564 -6.03 6.55 28.47
CA GLY A 564 -5.37 5.56 29.29
C GLY A 564 -6.24 4.36 29.73
N VAL A 565 -7.46 4.24 29.22
CA VAL A 565 -8.34 3.08 29.46
C VAL A 565 -8.29 2.15 28.24
N GLN A 566 -8.09 0.85 28.45
CA GLN A 566 -8.21 -0.16 27.39
C GLN A 566 -9.63 -0.13 26.82
N LYS A 567 -9.77 0.31 25.57
CA LYS A 567 -11.06 0.52 24.91
C LYS A 567 -11.50 -0.68 24.13
N MET A 568 -10.64 -1.15 23.23
CA MET A 568 -10.93 -2.26 22.34
C MET A 568 -9.68 -3.04 22.00
N LEU A 569 -9.85 -4.31 21.70
CA LEU A 569 -8.87 -5.18 21.09
C LEU A 569 -9.34 -5.47 19.67
N LEU A 570 -8.55 -5.05 18.69
CA LEU A 570 -8.86 -5.24 17.27
C LEU A 570 -8.64 -6.69 16.87
N THR A 571 -9.53 -7.21 16.04
CA THR A 571 -9.43 -8.54 15.44
C THR A 571 -9.51 -8.40 13.91
N GLU A 572 -9.25 -9.46 13.18
CA GLU A 572 -9.31 -9.46 11.70
C GLU A 572 -10.73 -9.15 11.17
N GLU A 573 -11.75 -9.51 11.95
CA GLU A 573 -13.16 -9.38 11.54
C GLU A 573 -13.93 -8.28 12.30
N GLY A 574 -13.25 -7.52 13.17
CA GLY A 574 -13.89 -6.49 13.99
C GLY A 574 -13.08 -6.15 15.23
N TYR A 575 -13.71 -6.17 16.41
CA TYR A 575 -13.06 -5.88 17.67
C TYR A 575 -13.75 -6.54 18.87
N VAL A 576 -13.04 -6.64 19.98
CA VAL A 576 -13.61 -6.95 21.28
C VAL A 576 -13.65 -5.66 22.09
N ASN A 577 -14.82 -5.27 22.58
CA ASN A 577 -14.92 -4.18 23.54
C ASN A 577 -14.30 -4.61 24.87
N LEU A 578 -13.39 -3.79 25.40
CA LEU A 578 -12.68 -4.07 26.66
C LEU A 578 -13.23 -3.28 27.86
N THR A 579 -14.19 -2.39 27.63
CA THR A 579 -14.87 -1.60 28.68
C THR A 579 -16.22 -2.24 29.03
N GLY A 580 -16.54 -2.32 30.33
CA GLY A 580 -17.78 -2.98 30.78
C GLY A 580 -17.79 -4.47 30.48
N THR A 581 -18.93 -4.99 30.00
CA THR A 581 -19.03 -6.39 29.57
C THR A 581 -18.31 -6.59 28.26
N GLN A 582 -17.29 -7.47 28.26
CA GLN A 582 -16.51 -7.79 27.06
C GLN A 582 -17.40 -8.50 26.04
N GLN A 583 -17.50 -7.94 24.85
CA GLN A 583 -18.29 -8.46 23.73
C GLN A 583 -17.54 -8.36 22.42
N TYR A 584 -17.76 -9.34 21.55
CA TYR A 584 -17.27 -9.32 20.18
C TYR A 584 -18.18 -8.52 19.27
N HIS A 585 -17.58 -7.67 18.45
CA HIS A 585 -18.23 -6.87 17.43
C HIS A 585 -17.62 -7.19 16.07
N TYR A 586 -18.43 -7.28 15.04
CA TYR A 586 -18.03 -7.71 13.71
C TYR A 586 -18.40 -6.68 12.66
N TYR A 587 -17.57 -6.58 11.65
CA TYR A 587 -17.79 -5.72 10.50
C TYR A 587 -18.35 -6.51 9.33
N LEU A 588 -19.55 -6.15 8.87
CA LEU A 588 -20.05 -6.61 7.58
C LEU A 588 -19.61 -5.61 6.53
N LYS A 589 -18.72 -6.07 5.67
CA LYS A 589 -18.00 -5.24 4.71
C LYS A 589 -18.58 -5.40 3.31
N ASP A 590 -18.49 -4.34 2.50
CA ASP A 590 -18.77 -4.43 1.07
C ASP A 590 -17.51 -4.90 0.29
N HIS A 591 -17.62 -4.89 -1.04
CA HIS A 591 -16.54 -5.34 -1.95
C HIS A 591 -15.22 -4.59 -1.82
N GLN A 592 -15.22 -3.38 -1.25
CA GLN A 592 -14.04 -2.56 -1.02
C GLN A 592 -13.55 -2.59 0.42
N GLY A 593 -14.13 -3.43 1.27
CA GLY A 593 -13.79 -3.47 2.69
C GLY A 593 -14.38 -2.32 3.52
N ASN A 594 -15.34 -1.55 2.97
CA ASN A 594 -16.04 -0.52 3.73
C ASN A 594 -16.89 -1.15 4.83
N ASN A 595 -16.79 -0.66 6.06
CA ASN A 595 -17.61 -1.14 7.18
C ASN A 595 -19.03 -0.62 7.02
N ARG A 596 -19.91 -1.44 6.42
CA ARG A 596 -21.32 -1.10 6.14
C ARG A 596 -22.20 -1.30 7.36
N VAL A 597 -21.95 -2.35 8.11
CA VAL A 597 -22.73 -2.68 9.32
C VAL A 597 -21.77 -3.16 10.40
N VAL A 598 -21.97 -2.67 11.61
CA VAL A 598 -21.36 -3.25 12.82
C VAL A 598 -22.42 -4.05 13.53
N VAL A 599 -22.13 -5.32 13.78
CA VAL A 599 -23.00 -6.22 14.54
C VAL A 599 -22.26 -6.76 15.76
N ASN A 600 -22.95 -6.97 16.86
CA ASN A 600 -22.38 -7.68 17.99
C ASN A 600 -22.42 -9.20 17.79
N GLN A 601 -21.88 -9.93 18.74
CA GLN A 601 -21.82 -11.40 18.73
C GLN A 601 -23.18 -12.09 18.59
N SER A 602 -24.27 -11.44 19.00
CA SER A 602 -25.65 -11.95 18.87
C SER A 602 -26.31 -11.59 17.54
N GLY A 603 -25.61 -10.84 16.66
CA GLY A 603 -26.16 -10.37 15.39
C GLY A 603 -27.05 -9.14 15.49
N THR A 604 -27.03 -8.45 16.63
CA THR A 604 -27.71 -7.16 16.77
C THR A 604 -26.94 -6.08 16.01
N VAL A 605 -27.62 -5.32 15.18
CA VAL A 605 -27.04 -4.19 14.46
C VAL A 605 -26.82 -3.03 15.42
N GLU A 606 -25.59 -2.55 15.49
CA GLU A 606 -25.19 -1.45 16.37
C GLU A 606 -24.85 -0.18 15.59
N GLU A 607 -24.38 -0.35 14.35
CA GLU A 607 -24.07 0.77 13.47
C GLU A 607 -24.34 0.37 12.01
N THR A 608 -24.85 1.32 11.23
CA THR A 608 -25.02 1.19 9.78
C THR A 608 -24.46 2.43 9.12
N ASN A 609 -23.63 2.25 8.07
CA ASN A 609 -22.97 3.34 7.36
C ASN A 609 -23.24 3.27 5.86
N HIS A 610 -23.45 4.43 5.26
CA HIS A 610 -23.57 4.62 3.83
C HIS A 610 -22.56 5.66 3.35
N TYR A 611 -21.90 5.35 2.24
CA TYR A 611 -20.82 6.16 1.72
C TYR A 611 -21.09 6.69 0.33
N TYR A 612 -20.69 7.93 0.07
CA TYR A 612 -20.42 8.39 -1.28
C TYR A 612 -19.27 7.58 -1.90
N PRO A 613 -19.15 7.52 -3.23
CA PRO A 613 -18.07 6.80 -3.90
C PRO A 613 -16.67 7.20 -3.45
N PHE A 614 -16.42 8.48 -3.18
CA PHE A 614 -15.14 8.95 -2.62
C PHE A 614 -15.05 8.84 -1.09
N GLY A 615 -15.92 8.05 -0.45
CA GLY A 615 -15.78 7.67 0.95
C GLY A 615 -16.43 8.61 1.97
N GLY A 616 -17.06 9.69 1.53
CA GLY A 616 -17.83 10.54 2.44
C GLY A 616 -19.00 9.77 3.07
N VAL A 617 -19.21 9.92 4.39
CA VAL A 617 -20.32 9.25 5.09
C VAL A 617 -21.57 10.12 4.94
N PHE A 618 -22.55 9.70 4.14
CA PHE A 618 -23.78 10.49 3.95
C PHE A 618 -24.92 10.08 4.90
N ALA A 619 -24.85 8.90 5.47
CA ALA A 619 -25.77 8.47 6.51
C ALA A 619 -25.12 7.44 7.43
N SER A 620 -25.33 7.62 8.73
CA SER A 620 -24.91 6.70 9.77
C SER A 620 -25.94 6.71 10.89
N THR A 621 -26.20 5.55 11.51
CA THR A 621 -27.15 5.47 12.61
C THR A 621 -26.53 5.87 13.94
N THR A 622 -25.29 5.46 14.17
CA THR A 622 -24.53 5.66 15.41
C THR A 622 -23.05 5.77 15.06
N ASN A 623 -22.22 6.03 16.03
CA ASN A 623 -20.76 6.07 15.84
C ASN A 623 -20.09 5.29 16.97
N VAL A 624 -20.16 3.95 16.93
CA VAL A 624 -19.66 3.08 18.00
C VAL A 624 -18.17 2.78 17.87
N GLN A 625 -17.58 3.02 16.71
CA GLN A 625 -16.17 2.79 16.40
C GLN A 625 -15.69 3.71 15.25
N PRO A 626 -14.37 4.01 15.17
CA PRO A 626 -13.87 4.97 14.19
C PRO A 626 -13.59 4.41 12.79
N TYR A 627 -13.52 3.10 12.61
CA TYR A 627 -13.11 2.48 11.34
C TYR A 627 -14.27 2.43 10.35
N LYS A 628 -14.17 3.12 9.22
CA LYS A 628 -15.29 3.34 8.28
C LYS A 628 -14.94 2.87 6.86
N TYR A 629 -14.73 3.80 5.94
CA TYR A 629 -14.43 3.55 4.53
C TYR A 629 -13.10 2.79 4.38
N ASN A 630 -13.07 1.74 3.58
CA ASN A 630 -11.95 0.77 3.44
C ASN A 630 -11.41 0.21 4.77
N GLY A 631 -12.23 0.23 5.84
CA GLY A 631 -11.80 -0.14 7.17
C GLY A 631 -10.82 0.84 7.82
N LYS A 632 -10.60 2.01 7.24
CA LYS A 632 -9.66 3.03 7.75
C LYS A 632 -10.26 3.84 8.89
N GLU A 633 -9.39 4.29 9.80
CA GLU A 633 -9.78 5.17 10.89
C GLU A 633 -10.18 6.54 10.36
N TYR A 634 -11.38 6.97 10.72
CA TYR A 634 -12.00 8.23 10.29
C TYR A 634 -12.00 9.24 11.43
N ASP A 635 -11.20 10.29 11.30
CA ASP A 635 -11.15 11.37 12.26
C ASP A 635 -12.10 12.50 11.84
N THR A 636 -13.19 12.65 12.59
CA THR A 636 -14.22 13.70 12.36
C THR A 636 -14.06 14.88 13.30
N LYS A 637 -13.13 14.82 14.25
CA LYS A 637 -12.99 15.88 15.28
C LYS A 637 -12.61 17.20 14.63
N LYS A 638 -13.22 18.27 15.06
CA LYS A 638 -13.07 19.62 14.48
C LYS A 638 -13.43 19.73 12.99
N GLY A 639 -14.19 18.78 12.47
CA GLY A 639 -14.52 18.75 11.05
C GLY A 639 -13.34 18.36 10.15
N LEU A 640 -12.33 17.68 10.70
CA LEU A 640 -11.17 17.22 9.94
C LEU A 640 -11.59 16.31 8.80
N ASN A 641 -12.41 15.29 9.08
CA ASN A 641 -12.98 14.34 8.12
C ASN A 641 -11.92 13.67 7.24
N TRP A 642 -10.81 13.27 7.86
CA TRP A 642 -9.74 12.55 7.19
C TRP A 642 -9.75 11.07 7.55
N TYR A 643 -9.40 10.24 6.57
CA TYR A 643 -9.08 8.84 6.77
C TYR A 643 -7.56 8.65 6.86
N ASP A 644 -7.13 7.87 7.84
CA ASP A 644 -5.73 7.49 7.97
C ASP A 644 -5.45 6.22 7.15
N TYR A 645 -4.69 6.38 6.06
CA TYR A 645 -4.27 5.28 5.20
C TYR A 645 -2.87 4.75 5.54
N GLY A 646 -2.27 5.22 6.64
CA GLY A 646 -0.90 4.89 7.05
C GLY A 646 0.11 5.86 6.46
N ALA A 647 0.51 5.69 5.22
CA ALA A 647 1.49 6.59 4.59
C ALA A 647 0.94 7.99 4.27
N ARG A 648 -0.37 8.15 4.09
CA ARG A 648 -1.04 9.41 3.76
C ARG A 648 -2.36 9.56 4.50
N HIS A 649 -2.78 10.80 4.72
CA HIS A 649 -4.16 11.10 5.13
C HIS A 649 -4.99 11.47 3.91
N TYR A 650 -6.17 10.87 3.82
CA TYR A 650 -7.12 11.06 2.73
C TYR A 650 -8.27 11.96 3.14
N ASP A 651 -8.51 13.00 2.37
CA ASP A 651 -9.64 13.91 2.53
C ASP A 651 -10.78 13.50 1.60
N ALA A 652 -11.79 12.81 2.14
CA ALA A 652 -12.96 12.36 1.39
C ALA A 652 -13.85 13.52 0.90
N VAL A 653 -13.78 14.69 1.53
CA VAL A 653 -14.55 15.87 1.12
C VAL A 653 -14.03 16.39 -0.22
N LEU A 654 -12.71 16.33 -0.42
CA LEU A 654 -12.03 16.79 -1.62
C LEU A 654 -11.70 15.67 -2.61
N GLY A 655 -11.87 14.40 -2.20
CA GLY A 655 -11.54 13.23 -3.03
C GLY A 655 -10.05 13.07 -3.32
N ARG A 656 -9.17 13.50 -2.41
CA ARG A 656 -7.72 13.50 -2.63
C ARG A 656 -6.91 13.32 -1.35
N PHE A 657 -5.65 12.89 -1.51
CA PHE A 657 -4.68 12.85 -0.43
C PHE A 657 -4.13 14.23 -0.08
N THR A 658 -3.68 14.39 1.17
CA THR A 658 -3.11 15.64 1.70
C THR A 658 -1.61 15.79 1.40
N THR A 659 -0.93 14.71 1.06
CA THR A 659 0.51 14.65 0.79
C THR A 659 0.79 13.98 -0.56
N VAL A 660 2.00 14.17 -1.07
CA VAL A 660 2.47 13.56 -2.31
C VAL A 660 2.57 12.05 -2.15
N ASP A 661 2.21 11.32 -3.19
CA ASP A 661 2.40 9.88 -3.24
C ASP A 661 3.89 9.52 -3.15
N PRO A 662 4.32 8.72 -2.17
CA PRO A 662 5.70 8.22 -2.13
C PRO A 662 6.11 7.48 -3.41
N LEU A 663 5.14 6.85 -4.09
CA LEU A 663 5.33 6.11 -5.34
C LEU A 663 4.88 6.88 -6.60
N ALA A 664 4.80 8.21 -6.54
CA ALA A 664 4.37 9.04 -7.67
C ALA A 664 5.15 8.78 -8.98
N GLU A 665 6.39 8.31 -8.87
CA GLU A 665 7.25 7.98 -10.02
C GLU A 665 6.87 6.66 -10.71
N LYS A 666 5.97 5.88 -10.15
CA LYS A 666 5.37 4.71 -10.83
C LYS A 666 4.19 5.12 -11.72
N TYR A 667 3.58 6.29 -11.48
CA TYR A 667 2.34 6.72 -12.14
C TYR A 667 2.43 8.14 -12.71
N TYR A 668 3.39 8.37 -13.58
CA TYR A 668 3.70 9.70 -14.13
C TYR A 668 2.52 10.43 -14.79
N SER A 669 1.57 9.69 -15.34
CA SER A 669 0.38 10.25 -16.00
C SER A 669 -0.72 10.68 -15.03
N ILE A 670 -0.57 10.36 -13.73
CA ILE A 670 -1.59 10.62 -12.71
C ILE A 670 -1.10 11.67 -11.73
N GLY A 671 -1.99 12.53 -11.28
CA GLY A 671 -1.68 13.55 -10.27
C GLY A 671 -1.29 12.92 -8.94
N MET A 672 -0.18 13.39 -8.35
CA MET A 672 0.44 12.83 -7.14
C MET A 672 -0.43 12.84 -5.88
N TYR A 673 -1.60 13.46 -5.92
CA TYR A 673 -2.57 13.52 -4.82
C TYR A 673 -3.84 12.74 -5.11
N ALA A 674 -3.93 12.11 -6.28
CA ALA A 674 -5.12 11.38 -6.69
C ALA A 674 -5.35 10.14 -5.81
N TYR A 675 -6.61 9.86 -5.53
CA TYR A 675 -7.02 8.65 -4.83
C TYR A 675 -7.49 7.60 -5.84
N CYS A 676 -6.95 6.38 -5.74
CA CYS A 676 -7.35 5.22 -6.54
C CYS A 676 -7.48 5.51 -8.04
N SER A 677 -6.56 6.29 -8.62
CA SER A 677 -6.61 6.71 -10.03
C SER A 677 -7.95 7.35 -10.44
N ASN A 678 -8.67 7.95 -9.48
CA ASN A 678 -10.03 8.50 -9.62
C ASN A 678 -11.12 7.47 -9.95
N ASN A 679 -10.88 6.20 -9.70
CA ASN A 679 -11.90 5.14 -9.77
C ASN A 679 -12.03 4.47 -8.39
N SER A 680 -12.55 5.22 -7.46
CA SER A 680 -12.75 4.82 -6.06
C SER A 680 -13.83 3.75 -5.88
N VAL A 681 -14.49 3.33 -6.93
CA VAL A 681 -15.50 2.26 -6.91
C VAL A 681 -14.88 0.90 -7.20
N ARG A 682 -13.85 0.89 -8.07
CA ARG A 682 -13.15 -0.33 -8.50
C ARG A 682 -11.91 -0.59 -7.65
N TYR A 683 -11.13 0.45 -7.37
CA TYR A 683 -9.84 0.34 -6.71
C TYR A 683 -9.90 0.76 -5.25
N ILE A 684 -8.99 0.22 -4.47
CA ILE A 684 -8.68 0.66 -3.11
C ILE A 684 -7.19 0.98 -3.04
N ASP A 685 -6.81 1.86 -2.13
CA ASP A 685 -5.42 2.07 -1.76
C ASP A 685 -5.24 1.53 -0.33
N PRO A 686 -4.61 0.38 -0.13
CA PRO A 686 -4.56 -0.24 1.19
C PRO A 686 -3.71 0.51 2.21
N THR A 687 -2.68 1.22 1.76
CA THR A 687 -1.65 1.80 2.63
C THR A 687 -1.46 3.28 2.48
N GLY A 688 -2.12 3.90 1.50
CA GLY A 688 -1.90 5.30 1.16
C GLY A 688 -0.67 5.52 0.29
N MET A 689 -0.20 4.48 -0.42
CA MET A 689 0.89 4.60 -1.38
C MET A 689 0.48 4.09 -2.75
N SER A 690 0.21 2.84 -2.91
CA SER A 690 -0.14 2.25 -4.20
C SER A 690 -0.40 0.76 -4.07
N ILE A 691 -0.66 0.09 -5.17
CA ILE A 691 -1.17 -1.26 -5.20
C ILE A 691 -0.16 -2.21 -5.87
N SER A 692 0.52 -3.18 -5.18
CA SER A 692 1.37 -4.23 -5.80
C SER A 692 0.61 -5.53 -6.05
N PRO A 693 0.85 -6.21 -7.18
CA PRO A 693 0.21 -7.49 -7.43
C PRO A 693 0.82 -8.60 -6.59
N ILE A 694 -0.02 -9.32 -5.87
CA ILE A 694 0.36 -10.53 -5.14
C ILE A 694 -0.39 -11.70 -5.74
N TYR A 695 0.34 -12.77 -6.03
CA TYR A 695 -0.17 -14.00 -6.62
C TYR A 695 -0.10 -15.14 -5.62
N ASP A 696 -1.05 -16.05 -5.69
CA ASP A 696 -0.96 -17.32 -4.96
C ASP A 696 -0.07 -18.35 -5.70
N GLU A 697 0.09 -19.51 -5.10
CA GLU A 697 0.89 -20.60 -5.67
C GLU A 697 0.29 -21.14 -6.97
N GLU A 698 -0.99 -20.91 -7.23
CA GLU A 698 -1.66 -21.26 -8.49
C GLU A 698 -1.50 -20.17 -9.57
N GLY A 699 -0.69 -19.15 -9.31
CA GLY A 699 -0.44 -18.05 -10.25
C GLY A 699 -1.60 -17.07 -10.41
N LYS A 700 -2.56 -17.10 -9.49
CA LYS A 700 -3.69 -16.17 -9.51
C LYS A 700 -3.39 -14.93 -8.73
N LEU A 701 -3.76 -13.79 -9.28
CA LEU A 701 -3.73 -12.52 -8.55
C LEU A 701 -4.69 -12.59 -7.36
N ILE A 702 -4.17 -12.55 -6.14
CA ILE A 702 -4.96 -12.59 -4.90
C ILE A 702 -5.12 -11.22 -4.26
N GLY A 703 -4.32 -10.27 -4.66
CA GLY A 703 -4.40 -8.90 -4.19
C GLY A 703 -3.10 -8.15 -4.40
N THR A 704 -2.80 -7.26 -3.47
CA THR A 704 -1.64 -6.37 -3.59
C THR A 704 -1.08 -6.09 -2.20
N ASP A 705 0.23 -5.88 -2.14
CA ASP A 705 0.90 -5.27 -0.99
C ASP A 705 0.85 -3.74 -1.08
N ASP A 706 1.69 -3.05 -0.34
CA ASP A 706 1.79 -1.60 -0.31
C ASP A 706 2.57 -0.98 -1.49
N GLU A 707 3.16 -1.78 -2.38
CA GLU A 707 3.85 -1.29 -3.58
C GLU A 707 2.99 -1.22 -4.85
N GLY A 708 1.85 -1.89 -4.88
CA GLY A 708 0.86 -1.75 -5.94
C GLY A 708 1.01 -2.72 -7.13
N LEU A 709 0.18 -2.57 -8.16
CA LEU A 709 0.20 -3.43 -9.36
C LEU A 709 1.48 -3.32 -10.21
N GLN A 710 2.38 -2.40 -9.88
CA GLN A 710 3.63 -2.18 -10.60
C GLN A 710 4.86 -2.42 -9.74
N GLY A 711 4.70 -2.88 -8.52
CA GLY A 711 5.77 -3.42 -7.71
C GLY A 711 6.27 -4.76 -8.29
N GLU A 712 7.32 -5.29 -7.70
CA GLU A 712 7.75 -6.65 -8.00
C GLU A 712 6.59 -7.61 -7.69
N ALA A 713 6.23 -8.45 -8.65
CA ALA A 713 5.17 -9.43 -8.41
C ALA A 713 5.65 -10.47 -7.40
N ILE A 714 4.88 -10.65 -6.36
CA ILE A 714 5.21 -11.54 -5.26
C ILE A 714 4.33 -12.76 -5.34
N ILE A 715 4.94 -13.93 -5.35
CA ILE A 715 4.25 -15.21 -5.25
C ILE A 715 4.34 -15.65 -3.79
N MET A 716 3.21 -15.84 -3.14
CA MET A 716 3.19 -16.27 -1.76
C MET A 716 2.05 -17.26 -1.51
N ASN A 717 2.20 -18.02 -0.43
CA ASN A 717 1.09 -18.82 0.04
C ASN A 717 -0.09 -17.92 0.39
N LYS A 718 -1.25 -18.23 -0.17
CA LYS A 718 -2.47 -17.45 0.00
C LYS A 718 -2.85 -17.21 1.46
N SER A 719 -2.49 -18.13 2.35
CA SER A 719 -2.71 -17.98 3.79
C SER A 719 -1.87 -16.90 4.45
N ASN A 720 -0.76 -16.52 3.82
CA ASN A 720 0.12 -15.46 4.29
C ASN A 720 -0.29 -14.09 3.74
N PHE A 721 -1.15 -14.08 2.73
CA PHE A 721 -1.63 -12.85 2.13
C PHE A 721 -2.61 -12.12 3.05
N LYS A 722 -2.33 -10.85 3.27
CA LYS A 722 -3.26 -9.89 3.87
C LYS A 722 -3.33 -8.68 2.96
N GLN A 723 -4.53 -8.34 2.53
CA GLN A 723 -4.71 -7.15 1.70
C GLN A 723 -4.15 -5.91 2.43
N GLY A 724 -3.20 -5.23 1.78
CA GLY A 724 -2.53 -4.07 2.35
C GLY A 724 -1.40 -4.40 3.33
N MET A 725 -0.86 -5.61 3.28
CA MET A 725 0.40 -5.94 3.96
C MET A 725 1.53 -5.08 3.37
N SER A 726 2.59 -4.80 4.15
CA SER A 726 3.73 -4.07 3.62
C SER A 726 4.48 -4.89 2.58
N HIS A 727 5.14 -4.21 1.64
CA HIS A 727 5.99 -4.89 0.66
C HIS A 727 7.08 -5.75 1.33
N GLU A 728 7.68 -5.24 2.40
CA GLU A 728 8.66 -5.99 3.18
C GLU A 728 8.04 -7.24 3.84
N GLU A 729 6.80 -7.14 4.37
CA GLU A 729 6.06 -8.29 4.87
C GLU A 729 5.73 -9.26 3.72
N ALA A 730 5.28 -8.75 2.58
CA ALA A 730 5.00 -9.55 1.39
C ALA A 730 6.25 -10.27 0.88
N LEU A 731 7.37 -9.58 0.76
CA LEU A 731 8.66 -10.19 0.39
C LEU A 731 9.14 -11.24 1.38
N SER A 732 8.89 -11.04 2.68
CA SER A 732 9.24 -12.03 3.70
C SER A 732 8.49 -13.36 3.55
N HIS A 733 7.36 -13.34 2.87
CA HIS A 733 6.54 -14.51 2.52
C HIS A 733 6.71 -14.96 1.07
N SER A 734 7.56 -14.28 0.31
CA SER A 734 7.77 -14.61 -1.11
C SER A 734 8.35 -16.00 -1.26
N LEU A 735 7.71 -16.79 -2.10
CA LEU A 735 8.16 -18.11 -2.51
C LEU A 735 9.06 -18.06 -3.74
N GLY A 736 9.19 -16.87 -4.34
CA GLY A 736 9.80 -16.69 -5.64
C GLY A 736 9.05 -17.44 -6.75
N TYR A 737 9.48 -17.28 -7.97
CA TYR A 737 8.87 -17.93 -9.12
C TYR A 737 8.77 -19.47 -9.00
N ASN A 738 9.71 -20.08 -8.32
CA ASN A 738 9.72 -21.52 -8.07
C ASN A 738 8.68 -22.01 -7.05
N GLY A 739 8.02 -21.08 -6.35
CA GLY A 739 6.92 -21.36 -5.43
C GLY A 739 5.59 -21.65 -6.09
N LEU A 740 5.46 -21.46 -7.40
CA LEU A 740 4.27 -21.83 -8.17
C LEU A 740 4.10 -23.34 -8.20
N ALA A 741 2.88 -23.81 -7.93
CA ALA A 741 2.60 -25.20 -7.64
C ALA A 741 2.89 -26.17 -8.81
N ASP A 742 2.57 -25.74 -10.02
CA ASP A 742 2.74 -26.56 -11.24
C ASP A 742 2.86 -25.70 -12.50
N GLU A 743 2.85 -26.35 -13.64
CA GLU A 743 3.01 -25.68 -14.93
C GLU A 743 1.77 -24.87 -15.34
N GLU A 744 0.59 -25.24 -14.86
CA GLU A 744 -0.64 -24.47 -15.06
C GLU A 744 -0.63 -23.19 -14.20
N ALA A 745 -0.18 -23.29 -12.97
CA ALA A 745 0.03 -22.13 -12.09
C ALA A 745 1.04 -21.14 -12.67
N ARG A 746 2.14 -21.63 -13.21
CA ARG A 746 3.12 -20.82 -13.93
C ARG A 746 2.55 -20.16 -15.18
N SER A 747 1.69 -20.87 -15.90
CA SER A 747 1.00 -20.30 -17.06
C SER A 747 0.06 -19.17 -16.66
N ASN A 748 -0.77 -19.39 -15.66
CA ASN A 748 -1.70 -18.39 -15.13
C ASN A 748 -0.97 -17.12 -14.65
N TYR A 749 0.14 -17.29 -13.96
CA TYR A 749 0.99 -16.20 -13.52
C TYR A 749 1.56 -15.40 -14.70
N LEU A 750 2.15 -16.10 -15.67
CA LEU A 750 2.80 -15.48 -16.82
C LEU A 750 1.80 -14.84 -17.79
N GLU A 751 0.58 -15.35 -17.91
CA GLU A 751 -0.49 -14.75 -18.70
C GLU A 751 -0.98 -13.40 -18.15
N SER A 752 -0.72 -13.11 -16.88
CA SER A 752 -1.05 -11.83 -16.28
C SER A 752 -0.18 -10.67 -16.77
N TYR A 753 0.94 -10.95 -17.45
CA TYR A 753 1.82 -9.94 -18.00
C TYR A 753 1.61 -9.74 -19.50
N THR A 754 1.53 -8.48 -19.90
CA THR A 754 1.38 -8.09 -21.30
C THR A 754 2.70 -8.05 -22.05
N SER A 755 3.82 -8.01 -21.34
CA SER A 755 5.16 -7.92 -21.91
C SER A 755 6.13 -8.81 -21.15
N LEU A 756 6.96 -9.52 -21.85
CA LEU A 756 7.93 -10.44 -21.26
C LEU A 756 8.91 -9.74 -20.31
N LYS A 757 9.30 -8.52 -20.63
CA LYS A 757 10.27 -7.77 -19.83
C LYS A 757 9.68 -7.15 -18.54
N ASP A 758 8.37 -7.15 -18.41
CA ASP A 758 7.69 -6.66 -17.21
C ASP A 758 7.48 -7.79 -16.19
N ARG A 759 7.95 -8.97 -16.49
CA ARG A 759 7.89 -10.11 -15.58
C ARG A 759 8.98 -10.03 -14.53
N PRO A 760 8.70 -10.42 -13.31
CA PRO A 760 9.70 -10.38 -12.24
C PRO A 760 10.86 -11.37 -12.40
N ASP A 761 10.69 -12.41 -13.19
CA ASP A 761 11.72 -13.38 -13.53
C ASP A 761 12.50 -13.03 -14.82
N TYR A 762 12.18 -11.87 -15.44
CA TYR A 762 12.87 -11.43 -16.64
C TYR A 762 14.07 -10.54 -16.31
N ASP A 763 15.25 -11.13 -16.35
CA ASP A 763 16.54 -10.45 -16.13
C ASP A 763 17.23 -10.00 -17.43
N GLY A 764 16.50 -9.97 -18.53
CA GLY A 764 17.02 -9.71 -19.87
C GLY A 764 17.24 -10.97 -20.69
N TYR A 765 17.02 -12.15 -20.10
CA TYR A 765 17.19 -13.45 -20.72
C TYR A 765 15.96 -14.30 -20.48
N LEU A 766 15.67 -15.21 -21.39
CA LEU A 766 14.62 -16.20 -21.19
C LEU A 766 15.13 -17.33 -20.31
N THR A 767 14.33 -17.77 -19.37
CA THR A 767 14.64 -18.98 -18.62
C THR A 767 14.61 -20.20 -19.53
N LEU A 768 15.31 -21.25 -19.13
CA LEU A 768 15.30 -22.50 -19.88
C LEU A 768 13.89 -23.10 -19.96
N GLU A 769 13.10 -22.91 -18.95
CA GLU A 769 11.75 -23.42 -18.85
C GLU A 769 10.79 -22.69 -19.80
N GLU A 770 10.90 -21.38 -19.87
CA GLU A 770 10.17 -20.58 -20.85
C GLU A 770 10.55 -20.91 -22.28
N ALA A 771 11.84 -21.06 -22.52
CA ALA A 771 12.31 -21.51 -23.83
C ALA A 771 11.69 -22.86 -24.23
N ASN A 772 11.59 -23.80 -23.29
CA ASN A 772 10.94 -25.07 -23.48
C ASN A 772 9.45 -24.95 -23.78
N LYS A 773 8.76 -24.10 -23.03
CA LYS A 773 7.31 -23.89 -23.21
C LYS A 773 7.02 -23.33 -24.59
N TRP A 774 7.71 -22.27 -24.96
CA TRP A 774 7.52 -21.64 -26.28
C TRP A 774 7.81 -22.59 -27.43
N TYR A 775 8.81 -23.44 -27.27
CA TYR A 775 9.12 -24.46 -28.26
C TYR A 775 8.01 -25.48 -28.41
N ARG A 776 7.48 -26.00 -27.29
CA ARG A 776 6.36 -26.97 -27.32
C ARG A 776 5.08 -26.40 -27.91
N GLU A 777 4.83 -25.11 -27.69
CA GLU A 777 3.63 -24.44 -28.21
C GLU A 777 3.73 -24.02 -29.68
N GLY A 778 4.78 -24.40 -30.38
CA GLY A 778 4.97 -24.06 -31.80
C GLY A 778 5.32 -22.59 -32.06
N LYS A 779 5.59 -21.84 -30.99
CA LYS A 779 6.01 -20.41 -31.04
C LYS A 779 7.53 -20.29 -31.19
N GLY A 780 8.18 -21.32 -31.70
CA GLY A 780 9.61 -21.44 -31.70
C GLY A 780 10.38 -20.41 -32.49
N GLN A 781 9.92 -20.02 -33.65
CA GLN A 781 10.68 -19.08 -34.46
C GLN A 781 10.94 -17.71 -33.81
N PRO A 782 9.93 -17.00 -33.25
CA PRO A 782 10.20 -15.79 -32.51
C PRO A 782 11.11 -16.00 -31.31
N LEU A 783 10.93 -17.13 -30.63
CA LEU A 783 11.75 -17.47 -29.50
C LEU A 783 13.21 -17.75 -29.91
N PHE A 784 13.43 -18.44 -30.99
CA PHE A 784 14.77 -18.66 -31.47
C PHE A 784 15.50 -17.36 -31.81
N THR A 785 14.82 -16.44 -32.41
CA THR A 785 15.38 -15.12 -32.65
C THR A 785 15.72 -14.40 -31.35
N SER A 786 14.95 -14.63 -30.33
CA SER A 786 15.22 -14.06 -29.00
C SER A 786 16.34 -14.81 -28.29
N LEU A 787 16.35 -16.12 -28.34
CA LEU A 787 17.40 -16.95 -27.79
C LEU A 787 18.78 -16.69 -28.41
N ALA A 788 18.82 -16.37 -29.67
CA ALA A 788 20.04 -15.98 -30.34
C ALA A 788 20.68 -14.68 -29.76
N LYS A 789 19.94 -13.97 -28.98
CA LYS A 789 20.40 -12.77 -28.27
C LYS A 789 20.68 -13.01 -26.80
N ILE A 790 20.53 -14.22 -26.30
CA ILE A 790 20.91 -14.52 -24.91
C ILE A 790 22.42 -14.33 -24.78
N ASP A 791 22.81 -13.53 -23.82
CA ASP A 791 24.21 -13.38 -23.50
C ASP A 791 24.71 -14.59 -22.71
N LEU A 792 25.46 -15.42 -23.37
CA LEU A 792 26.05 -16.61 -22.76
C LEU A 792 27.35 -16.34 -22.01
N SER A 793 27.85 -15.11 -22.06
CA SER A 793 29.11 -14.77 -21.40
C SER A 793 29.01 -14.92 -19.88
N GLY A 794 27.89 -14.60 -19.31
CA GLY A 794 27.57 -14.80 -17.91
C GLY A 794 27.62 -16.27 -17.50
N ILE A 795 27.19 -17.17 -18.36
CA ILE A 795 27.21 -18.62 -18.10
C ILE A 795 28.64 -19.12 -18.02
N TYR A 796 29.52 -18.65 -18.88
CA TYR A 796 30.91 -19.02 -18.84
C TYR A 796 31.63 -18.48 -17.59
N SER A 797 31.24 -17.37 -17.07
CA SER A 797 31.82 -16.80 -15.86
C SER A 797 31.48 -17.58 -14.59
N LEU A 798 30.46 -18.43 -14.62
CA LEU A 798 30.05 -19.23 -13.48
C LEU A 798 30.99 -20.42 -13.16
N GLY A 799 31.94 -20.70 -14.02
CA GLY A 799 32.95 -21.74 -13.80
C GLY A 799 32.46 -23.17 -13.95
N GLU A 800 33.36 -24.13 -13.71
CA GLU A 800 33.10 -25.56 -13.96
C GLU A 800 31.92 -26.17 -13.16
N LYS A 801 31.56 -25.55 -12.07
CA LYS A 801 30.45 -26.00 -11.21
C LYS A 801 29.13 -26.16 -11.97
N TYR A 802 28.91 -25.36 -12.99
CA TYR A 802 27.65 -25.29 -13.74
C TYR A 802 27.69 -25.97 -15.09
N VAL A 803 28.72 -26.68 -15.40
CA VAL A 803 28.88 -27.37 -16.69
C VAL A 803 27.77 -28.39 -16.96
N ARG A 804 27.23 -29.01 -15.92
CA ARG A 804 26.11 -29.97 -16.08
C ARG A 804 24.83 -29.30 -16.55
N GLU A 805 24.49 -28.16 -15.98
CA GLU A 805 23.34 -27.35 -16.36
C GLU A 805 23.50 -26.82 -17.78
N ILE A 806 24.72 -26.39 -18.10
CA ILE A 806 25.02 -25.95 -19.46
C ILE A 806 24.86 -27.08 -20.49
N LYS A 807 25.22 -28.31 -20.14
CA LYS A 807 25.00 -29.46 -21.02
C LYS A 807 23.52 -29.75 -21.25
N SER A 808 22.70 -29.60 -20.24
CA SER A 808 21.25 -29.76 -20.38
C SER A 808 20.65 -28.69 -21.27
N PHE A 809 21.10 -27.47 -21.10
CA PHE A 809 20.71 -26.37 -21.97
C PHE A 809 21.11 -26.61 -23.43
N ASN A 810 22.26 -27.17 -23.69
CA ASN A 810 22.69 -27.54 -25.00
C ASN A 810 21.81 -28.56 -25.70
N LEU A 811 21.42 -29.55 -24.96
CA LEU A 811 20.53 -30.55 -25.48
C LEU A 811 19.17 -29.99 -25.91
N LEU A 812 18.67 -29.05 -25.14
CA LEU A 812 17.42 -28.41 -25.46
C LEU A 812 17.47 -27.66 -26.78
N LEU A 813 18.48 -26.90 -26.95
CA LEU A 813 18.62 -26.11 -28.12
C LEU A 813 18.95 -26.95 -29.32
N HIS A 814 19.73 -27.93 -29.11
CA HIS A 814 20.10 -28.82 -30.22
C HIS A 814 18.94 -29.62 -30.78
N SER A 815 18.02 -30.01 -29.93
CA SER A 815 16.86 -30.72 -30.39
C SER A 815 15.91 -29.88 -31.24
N GLY A 816 16.08 -28.59 -31.18
CA GLY A 816 15.19 -27.69 -31.91
C GLY A 816 15.61 -27.25 -33.23
N SER A 817 16.83 -27.51 -33.69
CA SER A 817 17.17 -26.83 -34.76
C SER A 817 17.65 -27.22 -35.87
N LEU A 818 18.00 -28.04 -35.93
CA LEU A 818 18.27 -28.20 -37.10
C LEU A 818 19.47 -27.74 -37.56
N ASN A 819 19.45 -27.25 -38.42
CA ASN A 819 20.61 -26.90 -39.13
C ASN A 819 21.39 -25.86 -38.53
N ASP A 820 20.72 -25.07 -37.80
CA ASP A 820 21.39 -24.01 -37.19
C ASP A 820 22.10 -24.39 -35.97
N GLY A 821 21.95 -25.39 -35.69
CA GLY A 821 22.48 -25.88 -34.59
C GLY A 821 23.44 -25.76 -33.80
N LEU A 822 23.67 -25.49 -33.93
CA LEU A 822 23.92 -24.76 -33.47
C LEU A 822 25.01 -24.51 -32.90
N VAL A 823 25.04 -23.98 -33.11
CA VAL A 823 25.94 -23.26 -32.55
C VAL A 823 26.21 -23.62 -31.18
N TYR A 824 25.41 -24.13 -30.62
CA TYR A 824 25.53 -24.46 -29.46
C TYR A 824 26.32 -25.52 -29.09
N GLY A 825 26.42 -26.22 -29.89
CA GLY A 825 27.46 -27.11 -29.69
C GLY A 825 28.77 -26.55 -29.33
N ASN A 826 29.02 -25.49 -29.82
CA ASN A 826 30.27 -24.92 -29.60
C ASN A 826 30.43 -24.34 -28.31
N VAL A 827 29.41 -24.03 -27.88
CA VAL A 827 29.45 -23.48 -26.64
C VAL A 827 29.99 -24.33 -25.66
N THR A 828 29.81 -25.27 -25.80
CA THR A 828 30.06 -25.95 -24.86
C THR A 828 31.07 -26.05 -24.40
N LEU A 829 31.38 -25.88 -24.74
CA LEU A 829 31.57 -26.61 -23.80
C LEU A 829 32.78 -27.28 -23.94
N LYS A 830 33.56 -26.68 -24.33
CA LYS A 830 34.95 -27.13 -24.32
C LYS A 830 35.68 -26.63 -23.09
#